data_ed98cae3d085f7286299fa8d1ab9d170
#
_entry.id   ed98cae3d085f7286299fa8d1ab9d170
#
_cell.length_a   1.000
_cell.length_b   1.000
_cell.length_c   1.000
_cell.angle_alpha   90.00
_cell.angle_beta   90.00
_cell.angle_gamma   90.00
#
_symmetry.space_group_name_H-M   'P 1'
#
loop_
_entity.id
_entity.type
_entity.pdbx_description
1 polymer ?
#
loop_
_entity_poly.entity_id
_entity_poly.type
_entity_poly.pdbx_seq_one_letter_code
_entity_poly.pdbx_strand_id
1 'polypeptide(L)'
;MDTFTSHRRVRLGRREKPAPLDLSHHYSAVTKRRMPSKIKEAYKFFQIPGILNMAGGLPNADFFPFDTLEAQAAKPERWTPSPNHPGETATSSTSSSDSAAATHIVVPKAADESDPSKKIDVTTVLQYGLAAGYPPLLSWVRQFTRENLQQDTPYKGGPDVVLTCGSTDGFSKTLDLLVDQWTEGVNDITDRPGLLCEPFVYTNILNQAQPHGVQVVTVKSNASGMAVKGPGGLEDVLANWDPSKGKRPHLMYTVTLGHNPTGIVLSVERKKEIYAVCSKYDVIIVEDEPYWYLQFPSAAVEEAKSRGLPPPTASTTPKSARSSGYPFLDSLTPSFLSLDTDGRVIRLDTFSKTVAPGCRLGWITAQPALVERFERINESTTQQPSGFVQGLISELVLGSNSSGSNTPNQRARSAFALLRSPRERAAFTGWDTSGWVRWLEGLRGTYERRVVRMCRTLDAGATLITTAPAPLSSRSDPDSEWAPLAVTKTPLYTFRWPRGGMFVWLRLHLETHPLWQAACPSSPQSPPLVLDGPALSAALMVWLTTKPFLVLVATGSMFSANDEVRQEDGWRYQRICFAAEEEGNVDLAAERFVEGVRRFWEVTDVEVVRKLLGELGPSGEVEALEEGVSSLGWYMGC
;
A
#
# COMPACT_ATOMS: atom_id res chain seq x y z
N MET A 1 -31.54 -43.69 45.53
CA MET A 1 -31.65 -44.10 44.10
C MET A 1 -31.61 -42.80 43.28
N ASP A 2 -30.41 -42.33 43.00
CA ASP A 2 -30.20 -41.11 42.21
C ASP A 2 -29.52 -41.48 40.90
N THR A 3 -30.27 -41.30 39.82
CA THR A 3 -29.83 -41.57 38.47
C THR A 3 -29.11 -40.33 37.95
N PHE A 4 -27.75 -40.37 37.90
CA PHE A 4 -26.95 -39.40 37.19
C PHE A 4 -27.06 -39.60 35.67
N THR A 5 -27.75 -38.71 34.98
CA THR A 5 -27.73 -38.61 33.52
C THR A 5 -26.51 -37.86 33.08
N SER A 6 -25.50 -38.54 32.55
CA SER A 6 -24.29 -37.97 31.96
C SER A 6 -24.65 -37.37 30.59
N HIS A 7 -24.70 -36.07 30.48
CA HIS A 7 -24.73 -35.36 29.18
C HIS A 7 -23.40 -35.53 28.47
N ARG A 8 -23.28 -36.50 27.57
CA ARG A 8 -22.24 -36.55 26.55
C ARG A 8 -22.35 -35.27 25.67
N ARG A 9 -21.46 -34.30 25.89
CA ARG A 9 -21.20 -33.23 24.92
C ARG A 9 -20.66 -33.90 23.64
N VAL A 10 -21.50 -33.96 22.60
CA VAL A 10 -21.08 -34.31 21.25
C VAL A 10 -20.09 -33.21 20.82
N ARG A 11 -18.81 -33.53 20.78
CA ARG A 11 -17.81 -32.70 20.09
C ARG A 11 -18.20 -32.73 18.62
N LEU A 12 -18.82 -31.66 18.13
CA LEU A 12 -18.95 -31.41 16.69
C LEU A 12 -17.53 -31.49 16.10
N GLY A 13 -17.27 -32.54 15.33
CA GLY A 13 -15.99 -32.74 14.65
C GLY A 13 -15.68 -31.51 13.81
N ARG A 14 -14.51 -30.89 14.02
CA ARG A 14 -14.01 -29.86 13.10
C ARG A 14 -13.98 -30.50 11.71
N ARG A 15 -14.78 -29.99 10.79
CA ARG A 15 -14.68 -30.37 9.37
C ARG A 15 -13.22 -30.15 8.95
N GLU A 16 -12.59 -31.16 8.39
CA GLU A 16 -11.23 -31.05 7.85
C GLU A 16 -11.24 -29.97 6.74
N LYS A 17 -10.25 -29.05 6.78
CA LYS A 17 -10.12 -28.02 5.77
C LYS A 17 -9.81 -28.68 4.43
N PRO A 18 -10.39 -28.20 3.30
CA PRO A 18 -10.08 -28.71 1.95
C PRO A 18 -8.61 -28.48 1.62
N ALA A 19 -8.04 -29.30 0.75
CA ALA A 19 -6.75 -29.01 0.14
C ALA A 19 -6.89 -27.79 -0.80
N PRO A 20 -5.86 -26.93 -0.95
CA PRO A 20 -5.89 -25.90 -1.97
C PRO A 20 -5.92 -26.51 -3.37
N LEU A 21 -6.47 -25.79 -4.34
CA LEU A 21 -6.54 -26.24 -5.73
C LEU A 21 -5.13 -26.30 -6.35
N ASP A 22 -4.95 -27.22 -7.31
CA ASP A 22 -3.81 -27.18 -8.22
C ASP A 22 -4.02 -26.07 -9.25
N LEU A 23 -3.24 -25.00 -9.15
CA LEU A 23 -3.26 -23.85 -10.04
C LEU A 23 -2.13 -23.89 -11.09
N SER A 24 -1.45 -25.02 -11.26
CA SER A 24 -0.29 -25.17 -12.17
C SER A 24 -0.62 -24.94 -13.65
N HIS A 25 -1.88 -25.05 -14.03
CA HIS A 25 -2.33 -24.73 -15.39
C HIS A 25 -2.17 -23.24 -15.73
N HIS A 26 -2.17 -22.35 -14.73
CA HIS A 26 -1.90 -20.92 -14.88
C HIS A 26 -0.41 -20.56 -14.99
N TYR A 27 0.49 -21.48 -14.69
CA TYR A 27 1.92 -21.19 -14.75
C TYR A 27 2.35 -20.84 -16.18
N SER A 28 3.17 -19.80 -16.28
CA SER A 28 3.83 -19.45 -17.55
C SER A 28 4.70 -20.59 -18.07
N ALA A 29 4.97 -20.61 -19.37
CA ALA A 29 5.88 -21.57 -19.98
C ALA A 29 7.30 -21.46 -19.40
N VAL A 30 7.72 -20.26 -19.02
CA VAL A 30 9.00 -20.03 -18.33
C VAL A 30 9.00 -20.71 -16.97
N THR A 31 7.96 -20.49 -16.17
CA THR A 31 7.82 -21.10 -14.84
C THR A 31 7.77 -22.63 -14.91
N LYS A 32 7.03 -23.21 -15.86
CA LYS A 32 6.98 -24.67 -16.07
C LYS A 32 8.35 -25.27 -16.36
N ARG A 33 9.24 -24.50 -17.00
CA ARG A 33 10.61 -24.93 -17.36
C ARG A 33 11.66 -24.65 -16.28
N ARG A 34 11.37 -23.81 -15.28
CA ARG A 34 12.32 -23.53 -14.18
C ARG A 34 12.55 -24.77 -13.33
N MET A 35 13.79 -25.24 -13.31
CA MET A 35 14.22 -26.38 -12.48
C MET A 35 14.77 -25.87 -11.14
N PRO A 36 14.66 -26.65 -10.06
CA PRO A 36 15.33 -26.32 -8.80
C PRO A 36 16.86 -26.33 -8.98
N SER A 37 17.55 -25.56 -8.14
CA SER A 37 19.01 -25.48 -8.16
C SER A 37 19.65 -26.80 -7.68
N LYS A 38 20.37 -27.51 -8.56
CA LYS A 38 21.10 -28.75 -8.21
C LYS A 38 22.18 -28.49 -7.15
N ILE A 39 22.81 -27.30 -7.15
CA ILE A 39 23.85 -26.95 -6.17
C ILE A 39 23.22 -26.82 -4.78
N LYS A 40 22.02 -26.23 -4.69
CA LYS A 40 21.32 -26.08 -3.39
C LYS A 40 20.79 -27.40 -2.84
N GLU A 41 20.59 -28.42 -3.64
CA GLU A 41 20.30 -29.76 -3.15
C GLU A 41 21.40 -30.31 -2.23
N ALA A 42 22.65 -29.87 -2.44
CA ALA A 42 23.79 -30.24 -1.60
C ALA A 42 23.82 -29.53 -0.24
N TYR A 43 23.05 -28.42 -0.05
CA TYR A 43 23.05 -27.67 1.21
C TYR A 43 22.59 -28.50 2.42
N LYS A 44 21.78 -29.54 2.22
CA LYS A 44 21.42 -30.50 3.27
C LYS A 44 22.65 -31.18 3.92
N PHE A 45 23.74 -31.31 3.17
CA PHE A 45 24.98 -31.91 3.69
C PHE A 45 25.80 -30.92 4.54
N PHE A 46 25.62 -29.61 4.38
CA PHE A 46 26.34 -28.58 5.16
C PHE A 46 25.99 -28.62 6.64
N GLN A 47 24.88 -29.23 7.01
CA GLN A 47 24.43 -29.37 8.39
C GLN A 47 25.06 -30.58 9.12
N ILE A 48 25.85 -31.40 8.43
CA ILE A 48 26.52 -32.56 9.05
C ILE A 48 27.62 -32.04 9.95
N PRO A 49 27.58 -32.34 11.27
CA PRO A 49 28.61 -31.89 12.19
C PRO A 49 30.01 -32.33 11.79
N GLY A 50 30.96 -31.37 11.74
CA GLY A 50 32.35 -31.64 11.39
C GLY A 50 32.65 -31.75 9.89
N ILE A 51 31.66 -31.54 8.99
CA ILE A 51 31.92 -31.53 7.54
C ILE A 51 32.75 -30.32 7.13
N LEU A 52 33.76 -30.55 6.30
CA LEU A 52 34.53 -29.49 5.66
C LEU A 52 33.95 -29.22 4.26
N ASN A 53 33.38 -28.04 4.06
CA ASN A 53 32.71 -27.69 2.81
C ASN A 53 33.71 -27.25 1.72
N MET A 54 34.04 -28.14 0.80
CA MET A 54 34.86 -27.85 -0.36
C MET A 54 34.04 -27.83 -1.67
N ALA A 55 32.71 -27.99 -1.60
CA ALA A 55 31.83 -28.07 -2.76
C ALA A 55 31.24 -26.70 -3.14
N GLY A 56 31.09 -25.79 -2.21
CA GLY A 56 30.49 -24.47 -2.43
C GLY A 56 31.54 -23.38 -2.73
N GLY A 57 31.29 -22.53 -3.74
CA GLY A 57 32.10 -21.33 -4.00
C GLY A 57 31.76 -20.17 -3.08
N LEU A 58 31.77 -20.39 -1.77
CA LEU A 58 31.43 -19.38 -0.76
C LEU A 58 32.68 -18.58 -0.39
N PRO A 59 32.63 -17.24 -0.40
CA PRO A 59 33.68 -16.42 0.18
C PRO A 59 33.81 -16.72 1.68
N ASN A 60 35.04 -16.75 2.21
CA ASN A 60 35.23 -16.90 3.64
C ASN A 60 34.70 -15.66 4.37
N ALA A 61 33.81 -15.89 5.34
CA ALA A 61 33.17 -14.83 6.12
C ALA A 61 34.13 -14.01 6.98
N ASP A 62 35.32 -14.56 7.33
CA ASP A 62 36.36 -13.85 8.05
C ASP A 62 36.94 -12.66 7.23
N PHE A 63 36.80 -12.73 5.89
CA PHE A 63 37.26 -11.67 4.99
C PHE A 63 36.19 -10.60 4.72
N PHE A 64 35.00 -10.72 5.30
CA PHE A 64 34.01 -9.66 5.21
C PHE A 64 34.48 -8.43 5.99
N PRO A 65 34.42 -7.21 5.40
CA PRO A 65 34.97 -5.99 6.01
C PRO A 65 34.11 -5.42 7.13
N PHE A 66 33.16 -6.20 7.67
CA PHE A 66 32.24 -5.78 8.73
C PHE A 66 32.35 -6.70 9.93
N ASP A 67 32.64 -6.13 11.08
CA ASP A 67 32.63 -6.86 12.36
C ASP A 67 31.27 -6.78 13.05
N THR A 68 30.51 -5.69 12.81
CA THR A 68 29.14 -5.51 13.29
C THR A 68 28.32 -4.75 12.24
N LEU A 69 26.97 -4.91 12.30
CA LEU A 69 26.06 -3.96 11.70
C LEU A 69 25.29 -3.29 12.84
N GLU A 70 25.34 -1.96 12.88
CA GLU A 70 24.78 -1.20 13.99
C GLU A 70 23.83 -0.12 13.51
N ALA A 71 22.76 0.11 14.28
CA ALA A 71 21.82 1.18 14.03
C ALA A 71 21.18 1.69 15.32
N GLN A 72 20.76 2.95 15.33
CA GLN A 72 19.85 3.45 16.35
C GLN A 72 18.41 3.32 15.85
N ALA A 73 17.59 2.57 16.57
CA ALA A 73 16.19 2.38 16.26
C ALA A 73 15.29 3.16 17.22
N ALA A 74 14.11 3.58 16.76
CA ALA A 74 13.10 4.15 17.62
C ALA A 74 12.61 3.15 18.64
N LYS A 75 12.05 3.61 19.77
CA LYS A 75 11.22 2.76 20.64
C LYS A 75 9.86 2.52 20.01
N PRO A 76 9.21 1.37 20.26
CA PRO A 76 7.86 1.07 19.76
C PRO A 76 6.81 2.13 20.14
N GLU A 77 7.01 2.79 21.28
CA GLU A 77 6.11 3.79 21.85
C GLU A 77 6.32 5.21 21.31
N ARG A 78 7.21 5.42 20.35
CA ARG A 78 7.50 6.77 19.80
C ARG A 78 6.25 7.52 19.38
N TRP A 79 5.27 6.83 18.84
CA TRP A 79 4.04 7.43 18.34
C TRP A 79 2.82 7.07 19.19
N THR A 80 1.90 8.03 19.34
CA THR A 80 0.64 7.81 20.07
C THR A 80 -0.29 6.89 19.28
N PRO A 81 -0.89 5.87 19.93
CA PRO A 81 -1.85 4.98 19.27
C PRO A 81 -3.14 5.69 18.84
N SER A 82 -3.93 5.02 18.03
CA SER A 82 -5.29 5.38 17.66
C SER A 82 -6.29 4.58 18.54
N PRO A 83 -7.50 5.12 18.83
CA PRO A 83 -8.00 6.41 18.37
C PRO A 83 -7.34 7.57 19.11
N ASN A 84 -7.18 8.71 18.40
CA ASN A 84 -6.73 9.95 19.02
C ASN A 84 -7.89 10.57 19.76
N HIS A 85 -7.76 10.81 21.05
CA HIS A 85 -8.80 11.49 21.81
C HIS A 85 -8.81 12.99 21.49
N PRO A 86 -10.00 13.60 21.29
CA PRO A 86 -10.10 15.05 21.14
C PRO A 86 -9.59 15.72 22.43
N GLY A 87 -8.55 16.51 22.34
CA GLY A 87 -7.94 17.21 23.47
C GLY A 87 -6.57 16.69 23.92
N GLU A 88 -6.13 15.53 23.48
CA GLU A 88 -4.71 15.22 23.46
C GLU A 88 -4.09 16.10 22.37
N THR A 89 -3.73 17.33 22.73
CA THR A 89 -2.68 18.02 22.00
C THR A 89 -1.55 17.01 21.91
N ALA A 90 -1.19 16.64 20.67
CA ALA A 90 0.08 16.00 20.45
C ALA A 90 1.07 16.83 21.27
N THR A 91 1.48 16.31 22.42
CA THR A 91 2.62 16.87 23.10
C THR A 91 3.72 16.73 22.08
N SER A 92 3.84 17.80 21.37
CA SER A 92 4.87 18.18 20.43
C SER A 92 5.58 16.99 19.81
N SER A 93 5.55 16.96 18.50
CA SER A 93 6.83 16.83 17.83
C SER A 93 7.91 16.66 18.90
N THR A 94 8.18 15.44 19.26
CA THR A 94 9.46 15.15 19.85
C THR A 94 10.44 15.64 18.80
N SER A 95 10.93 16.86 19.05
CA SER A 95 12.07 17.38 18.36
C SER A 95 13.08 16.24 18.31
N SER A 96 13.78 16.13 17.21
CA SER A 96 14.87 15.18 16.94
C SER A 96 15.97 15.15 18.03
N SER A 97 15.81 15.87 19.12
CA SER A 97 16.71 15.95 20.26
C SER A 97 16.44 14.93 21.36
N ASP A 98 15.35 14.18 21.34
CA ASP A 98 15.08 13.20 22.39
C ASP A 98 15.76 11.86 22.07
N SER A 99 17.13 11.91 22.11
CA SER A 99 18.00 10.73 21.96
C SER A 99 17.71 9.65 23.04
N ALA A 100 17.01 9.99 24.12
CA ALA A 100 16.54 9.07 25.15
C ALA A 100 15.49 8.08 24.63
N ALA A 101 14.82 8.39 23.52
CA ALA A 101 13.81 7.52 22.90
C ALA A 101 14.38 6.55 21.85
N ALA A 102 15.66 6.62 21.54
CA ALA A 102 16.32 5.72 20.59
C ALA A 102 17.01 4.56 21.30
N THR A 103 17.11 3.44 20.62
CA THR A 103 17.77 2.21 21.09
C THR A 103 18.82 1.75 20.09
N HIS A 104 19.92 1.24 20.61
CA HIS A 104 21.03 0.77 19.80
C HIS A 104 20.86 -0.74 19.54
N ILE A 105 20.74 -1.13 18.29
CA ILE A 105 20.71 -2.50 17.82
C ILE A 105 22.07 -2.88 17.22
N VAL A 106 22.53 -4.11 17.47
CA VAL A 106 23.84 -4.59 17.02
C VAL A 106 23.70 -6.02 16.51
N VAL A 107 23.97 -6.23 15.24
CA VAL A 107 24.20 -7.56 14.65
C VAL A 107 25.67 -7.90 14.85
N PRO A 108 26.02 -8.89 15.71
CA PRO A 108 27.43 -9.22 15.99
C PRO A 108 28.09 -9.95 14.82
N LYS A 109 29.43 -10.00 14.79
CA LYS A 109 30.18 -10.77 13.78
C LYS A 109 29.73 -12.21 13.72
N ALA A 110 29.65 -12.88 14.87
CA ALA A 110 29.20 -14.25 15.04
C ALA A 110 28.32 -14.37 16.28
N ALA A 111 27.27 -15.17 16.21
CA ALA A 111 26.40 -15.50 17.33
C ALA A 111 26.60 -16.96 17.74
N ASP A 112 26.64 -17.21 19.07
CA ASP A 112 26.69 -18.55 19.64
C ASP A 112 25.27 -19.11 19.77
N GLU A 113 24.62 -19.31 18.61
CA GLU A 113 23.29 -19.89 18.49
C GLU A 113 23.33 -21.04 17.47
N SER A 114 22.86 -22.19 17.87
CA SER A 114 22.87 -23.40 17.06
C SER A 114 21.68 -23.52 16.11
N ASP A 115 20.52 -22.89 16.47
CA ASP A 115 19.32 -22.89 15.65
C ASP A 115 19.41 -21.83 14.55
N PRO A 116 19.50 -22.22 13.26
CA PRO A 116 19.61 -21.26 12.15
C PRO A 116 18.44 -20.27 12.10
N SER A 117 17.25 -20.64 12.60
CA SER A 117 16.07 -19.77 12.63
C SER A 117 16.14 -18.66 13.68
N LYS A 118 17.15 -18.69 14.56
CA LYS A 118 17.38 -17.71 15.62
C LYS A 118 18.75 -17.06 15.53
N LYS A 119 19.65 -17.60 14.69
CA LYS A 119 21.03 -17.14 14.57
C LYS A 119 21.10 -15.86 13.77
N ILE A 120 21.31 -14.72 14.45
CA ILE A 120 21.46 -13.40 13.81
C ILE A 120 22.91 -12.94 13.96
N ASP A 121 23.68 -13.00 12.87
CA ASP A 121 25.05 -12.53 12.85
C ASP A 121 25.48 -12.12 11.42
N VAL A 122 26.59 -11.37 11.35
CA VAL A 122 27.16 -10.85 10.11
C VAL A 122 27.62 -11.97 9.19
N THR A 123 28.21 -13.04 9.75
CA THR A 123 28.77 -14.14 8.96
C THR A 123 27.70 -14.88 8.17
N THR A 124 26.52 -15.08 8.73
CA THR A 124 25.43 -15.79 8.06
C THR A 124 24.58 -14.86 7.20
N VAL A 125 24.30 -13.64 7.65
CA VAL A 125 23.39 -12.74 6.92
C VAL A 125 24.01 -12.14 5.67
N LEU A 126 25.34 -11.95 5.62
CA LEU A 126 26.05 -11.44 4.45
C LEU A 126 26.54 -12.54 3.51
N GLN A 127 26.39 -13.82 3.88
CA GLN A 127 26.71 -14.95 3.01
C GLN A 127 25.55 -15.25 2.04
N TYR A 128 25.85 -16.00 0.98
CA TYR A 128 24.80 -16.59 0.15
C TYR A 128 23.84 -17.42 1.00
N GLY A 129 22.54 -17.19 0.85
CA GLY A 129 21.49 -17.80 1.68
C GLY A 129 20.43 -18.55 0.88
N LEU A 130 19.33 -18.83 1.57
CA LEU A 130 18.17 -19.49 0.97
C LEU A 130 17.38 -18.50 0.10
N ALA A 131 16.87 -18.99 -1.03
CA ALA A 131 16.00 -18.20 -1.92
C ALA A 131 14.70 -17.73 -1.23
N ALA A 132 14.25 -18.46 -0.19
CA ALA A 132 13.11 -18.06 0.61
C ALA A 132 13.40 -16.83 1.49
N GLY A 133 14.67 -16.53 1.77
CA GLY A 133 15.13 -15.42 2.61
C GLY A 133 15.98 -15.85 3.80
N TYR A 134 16.47 -14.89 4.57
CA TYR A 134 17.29 -15.11 5.75
C TYR A 134 16.50 -15.86 6.84
N PRO A 135 16.99 -17.00 7.35
CA PRO A 135 16.21 -17.88 8.19
C PRO A 135 15.55 -17.24 9.42
N PRO A 136 16.23 -16.39 10.24
CA PRO A 136 15.59 -15.73 11.37
C PRO A 136 14.41 -14.85 10.96
N LEU A 137 14.60 -13.98 9.97
CA LEU A 137 13.54 -13.09 9.51
C LEU A 137 12.38 -13.86 8.87
N LEU A 138 12.69 -14.84 8.03
CA LEU A 138 11.69 -15.70 7.39
C LEU A 138 10.87 -16.47 8.42
N SER A 139 11.53 -17.02 9.46
CA SER A 139 10.85 -17.73 10.54
C SER A 139 9.90 -16.81 11.30
N TRP A 140 10.34 -15.59 11.63
CA TRP A 140 9.50 -14.60 12.29
C TRP A 140 8.31 -14.17 11.42
N VAL A 141 8.53 -13.85 10.15
CA VAL A 141 7.45 -13.46 9.21
C VAL A 141 6.44 -14.59 9.04
N ARG A 142 6.90 -15.85 8.91
CA ARG A 142 6.02 -17.03 8.83
C ARG A 142 5.18 -17.19 10.08
N GLN A 143 5.79 -17.08 11.25
CA GLN A 143 5.09 -17.19 12.54
C GLN A 143 4.08 -16.05 12.68
N PHE A 144 4.50 -14.80 12.49
CA PHE A 144 3.64 -13.62 12.57
C PHE A 144 2.45 -13.72 11.61
N THR A 145 2.70 -14.14 10.36
CA THR A 145 1.64 -14.35 9.35
C THR A 145 0.65 -15.42 9.82
N ARG A 146 1.11 -16.58 10.26
CA ARG A 146 0.24 -17.71 10.61
C ARG A 146 -0.49 -17.55 11.94
N GLU A 147 0.15 -16.94 12.93
CA GLU A 147 -0.37 -16.86 14.30
C GLU A 147 -1.13 -15.56 14.57
N ASN A 148 -0.75 -14.46 13.90
CA ASN A 148 -1.30 -13.15 14.20
C ASN A 148 -2.10 -12.53 13.04
N LEU A 149 -1.72 -12.78 11.77
CA LEU A 149 -2.38 -12.14 10.62
C LEU A 149 -3.41 -13.03 9.93
N GLN A 150 -3.09 -14.32 9.69
CA GLN A 150 -3.86 -15.21 8.81
C GLN A 150 -4.24 -16.55 9.50
N GLN A 151 -4.67 -16.49 10.75
CA GLN A 151 -4.98 -17.67 11.57
C GLN A 151 -6.10 -18.54 10.99
N ASP A 152 -7.04 -17.93 10.28
CA ASP A 152 -8.27 -18.56 9.81
C ASP A 152 -8.26 -18.93 8.33
N THR A 153 -7.07 -18.95 7.67
CA THR A 153 -6.99 -19.39 6.26
C THR A 153 -7.72 -20.73 6.07
N PRO A 154 -8.70 -20.81 5.15
CA PRO A 154 -9.66 -21.92 5.16
C PRO A 154 -9.21 -23.20 4.46
N TYR A 155 -8.04 -23.25 3.83
CA TYR A 155 -7.49 -24.48 3.23
C TYR A 155 -6.48 -25.20 4.13
N LYS A 156 -6.25 -26.50 3.85
CA LYS A 156 -5.36 -27.40 4.61
C LYS A 156 -3.90 -26.95 4.47
N GLY A 157 -3.18 -26.93 5.59
CA GLY A 157 -1.77 -26.52 5.68
C GLY A 157 -1.57 -25.00 5.81
N GLY A 158 -2.55 -24.19 5.41
CA GLY A 158 -2.43 -22.73 5.43
C GLY A 158 -1.38 -22.20 4.43
N PRO A 159 -1.14 -20.89 4.44
CA PRO A 159 -0.20 -20.25 3.51
C PRO A 159 1.25 -20.46 3.97
N ASP A 160 2.17 -20.29 3.02
CA ASP A 160 3.60 -20.14 3.26
C ASP A 160 4.08 -18.76 2.80
N VAL A 161 5.35 -18.45 3.06
CA VAL A 161 5.94 -17.13 2.88
C VAL A 161 7.29 -17.24 2.18
N VAL A 162 7.56 -16.31 1.26
CA VAL A 162 8.87 -16.07 0.67
C VAL A 162 9.19 -14.57 0.72
N LEU A 163 10.43 -14.21 1.10
CA LEU A 163 10.86 -12.82 1.16
C LEU A 163 11.17 -12.28 -0.24
N THR A 164 10.90 -10.99 -0.44
CA THR A 164 11.09 -10.25 -1.69
C THR A 164 11.75 -8.90 -1.45
N CYS A 165 12.25 -8.26 -2.51
CA CYS A 165 12.77 -6.89 -2.46
C CYS A 165 11.63 -5.82 -2.43
N GLY A 166 10.54 -6.11 -1.72
CA GLY A 166 9.33 -5.30 -1.62
C GLY A 166 8.21 -5.79 -2.55
N SER A 167 7.00 -5.21 -2.41
CA SER A 167 5.83 -5.63 -3.21
C SER A 167 6.02 -5.44 -4.72
N THR A 168 6.76 -4.42 -5.15
CA THR A 168 7.10 -4.21 -6.57
C THR A 168 7.81 -5.43 -7.16
N ASP A 169 8.82 -5.95 -6.46
CA ASP A 169 9.52 -7.19 -6.85
C ASP A 169 8.59 -8.41 -6.76
N GLY A 170 7.74 -8.45 -5.72
CA GLY A 170 6.73 -9.50 -5.57
C GLY A 170 5.74 -9.55 -6.74
N PHE A 171 5.29 -8.39 -7.22
CA PHE A 171 4.40 -8.33 -8.39
C PHE A 171 5.11 -8.70 -9.69
N SER A 172 6.34 -8.23 -9.90
CA SER A 172 7.16 -8.63 -11.06
C SER A 172 7.32 -10.17 -11.12
N LYS A 173 7.63 -10.79 -9.99
CA LYS A 173 7.73 -12.25 -9.89
C LYS A 173 6.38 -12.96 -10.09
N THR A 174 5.29 -12.31 -9.74
CA THR A 174 3.93 -12.84 -10.00
C THR A 174 3.63 -12.84 -11.50
N LEU A 175 4.04 -11.80 -12.22
CA LEU A 175 3.96 -11.79 -13.69
C LEU A 175 4.83 -12.90 -14.29
N ASP A 176 6.08 -13.03 -13.89
CA ASP A 176 6.95 -14.13 -14.32
C ASP A 176 6.33 -15.52 -14.08
N LEU A 177 5.66 -15.67 -12.92
CA LEU A 177 5.02 -16.92 -12.52
C LEU A 177 3.86 -17.30 -13.43
N LEU A 178 2.97 -16.33 -13.76
CA LEU A 178 1.62 -16.57 -14.27
C LEU A 178 1.38 -16.07 -15.69
N VAL A 179 2.27 -15.24 -16.24
CA VAL A 179 2.04 -14.54 -17.51
C VAL A 179 3.07 -14.97 -18.54
N ASP A 180 2.60 -15.50 -19.66
CA ASP A 180 3.44 -15.69 -20.84
C ASP A 180 3.61 -14.36 -21.57
N GLN A 181 4.81 -14.10 -22.09
CA GLN A 181 5.07 -12.90 -22.88
C GLN A 181 4.32 -13.00 -24.22
N TRP A 182 3.64 -11.93 -24.57
CA TRP A 182 2.93 -11.78 -25.83
C TRP A 182 3.48 -10.60 -26.63
N THR A 183 3.65 -10.81 -27.94
CA THR A 183 4.17 -9.78 -28.85
C THR A 183 3.23 -9.67 -30.05
N GLU A 184 2.78 -8.45 -30.32
CA GLU A 184 1.91 -8.14 -31.46
C GLU A 184 2.59 -8.53 -32.79
N GLY A 185 1.81 -9.15 -33.68
CA GLY A 185 2.30 -9.62 -34.98
C GLY A 185 3.15 -10.91 -34.92
N VAL A 186 3.45 -11.42 -33.71
CA VAL A 186 4.21 -12.68 -33.50
C VAL A 186 3.31 -13.76 -32.90
N ASN A 187 2.53 -13.41 -31.89
CA ASN A 187 1.66 -14.36 -31.19
C ASN A 187 0.20 -14.17 -31.62
N ASP A 188 -0.60 -15.23 -31.55
CA ASP A 188 -2.04 -15.14 -31.78
C ASP A 188 -2.68 -14.20 -30.74
N ILE A 189 -3.65 -13.39 -31.15
CA ILE A 189 -4.36 -12.47 -30.25
C ILE A 189 -5.08 -13.23 -29.14
N THR A 190 -5.59 -14.43 -29.41
CA THR A 190 -6.29 -15.28 -28.43
C THR A 190 -5.40 -15.76 -27.28
N ASP A 191 -4.08 -15.67 -27.42
CA ASP A 191 -3.11 -16.00 -26.38
C ASP A 191 -2.72 -14.79 -25.53
N ARG A 192 -3.13 -13.55 -25.93
CA ARG A 192 -2.78 -12.32 -25.21
C ARG A 192 -3.29 -12.37 -23.77
N PRO A 193 -2.40 -12.29 -22.76
CA PRO A 193 -2.82 -12.32 -21.36
C PRO A 193 -3.53 -11.03 -20.95
N GLY A 194 -4.49 -11.15 -20.04
CA GLY A 194 -5.21 -10.00 -19.46
C GLY A 194 -4.99 -9.85 -17.96
N LEU A 195 -4.90 -8.59 -17.49
CA LEU A 195 -4.83 -8.21 -16.09
C LEU A 195 -6.04 -7.37 -15.72
N LEU A 196 -6.88 -7.87 -14.81
CA LEU A 196 -8.02 -7.14 -14.24
C LEU A 196 -7.54 -6.17 -13.17
N CYS A 197 -7.99 -4.92 -13.22
CA CYS A 197 -7.76 -3.93 -12.17
C CYS A 197 -8.86 -2.87 -12.13
N GLU A 198 -8.85 -2.01 -11.12
CA GLU A 198 -9.71 -0.83 -11.04
C GLU A 198 -9.35 0.19 -12.14
N PRO A 199 -10.28 1.11 -12.52
CA PRO A 199 -10.02 2.15 -13.54
C PRO A 199 -8.87 3.09 -13.16
N PHE A 200 -8.70 3.35 -11.87
CA PHE A 200 -7.55 4.06 -11.30
C PHE A 200 -6.75 3.11 -10.44
N VAL A 201 -5.46 3.03 -10.69
CA VAL A 201 -4.59 2.01 -10.09
C VAL A 201 -3.20 2.57 -9.84
N TYR A 202 -2.42 1.92 -9.00
CA TYR A 202 -0.99 2.20 -8.85
C TYR A 202 -0.25 1.88 -10.16
N THR A 203 0.15 2.91 -10.89
CA THR A 203 0.63 2.80 -12.28
C THR A 203 1.89 1.96 -12.47
N ASN A 204 2.69 1.79 -11.43
CA ASN A 204 3.88 0.93 -11.55
C ASN A 204 3.52 -0.52 -11.94
N ILE A 205 2.33 -1.02 -11.58
CA ILE A 205 1.90 -2.38 -12.00
C ILE A 205 1.61 -2.43 -13.50
N LEU A 206 1.17 -1.31 -14.08
CA LEU A 206 0.97 -1.20 -15.52
C LEU A 206 2.32 -1.21 -16.24
N ASN A 207 3.29 -0.41 -15.73
CA ASN A 207 4.66 -0.37 -16.27
C ASN A 207 5.36 -1.72 -16.21
N GLN A 208 4.99 -2.59 -15.29
CA GLN A 208 5.50 -3.96 -15.22
C GLN A 208 4.75 -4.91 -16.16
N ALA A 209 3.43 -4.78 -16.28
CA ALA A 209 2.60 -5.69 -17.08
C ALA A 209 2.70 -5.42 -18.59
N GLN A 210 2.74 -4.15 -19.00
CA GLN A 210 2.78 -3.75 -20.41
C GLN A 210 3.95 -4.36 -21.21
N PRO A 211 5.21 -4.42 -20.70
CA PRO A 211 6.32 -5.06 -21.42
C PRO A 211 6.13 -6.56 -21.68
N HIS A 212 5.24 -7.21 -20.92
CA HIS A 212 4.85 -8.61 -21.19
C HIS A 212 3.75 -8.74 -22.25
N GLY A 213 3.30 -7.62 -22.84
CA GLY A 213 2.19 -7.60 -23.80
C GLY A 213 0.81 -7.77 -23.17
N VAL A 214 0.71 -7.66 -21.84
CA VAL A 214 -0.53 -7.84 -21.09
C VAL A 214 -1.55 -6.76 -21.47
N GLN A 215 -2.78 -7.20 -21.75
CA GLN A 215 -3.91 -6.29 -21.87
C GLN A 215 -4.42 -5.89 -20.47
N VAL A 216 -4.46 -4.59 -20.21
CA VAL A 216 -5.08 -4.06 -18.99
C VAL A 216 -6.60 -4.02 -19.18
N VAL A 217 -7.33 -4.71 -18.31
CA VAL A 217 -8.79 -4.85 -18.37
C VAL A 217 -9.39 -4.17 -17.15
N THR A 218 -10.03 -3.04 -17.38
CA THR A 218 -10.64 -2.24 -16.31
C THR A 218 -11.97 -2.84 -15.85
N VAL A 219 -12.15 -2.88 -14.54
CA VAL A 219 -13.41 -3.25 -13.88
C VAL A 219 -13.94 -2.01 -13.18
N LYS A 220 -15.17 -1.59 -13.48
CA LYS A 220 -15.78 -0.41 -12.86
C LYS A 220 -15.67 -0.45 -11.34
N SER A 221 -15.45 0.71 -10.75
CA SER A 221 -15.42 0.91 -9.31
C SER A 221 -16.51 1.88 -8.86
N ASN A 222 -16.98 1.70 -7.65
CA ASN A 222 -17.90 2.61 -6.98
C ASN A 222 -17.35 2.99 -5.58
N ALA A 223 -18.19 3.62 -4.81
CA ALA A 223 -17.85 4.04 -3.45
C ALA A 223 -17.38 2.92 -2.50
N SER A 224 -17.67 1.66 -2.83
CA SER A 224 -17.27 0.47 -2.08
C SER A 224 -16.14 -0.31 -2.76
N GLY A 225 -15.45 0.31 -3.73
CA GLY A 225 -14.37 -0.28 -4.50
C GLY A 225 -14.83 -0.99 -5.77
N MET A 226 -14.07 -1.98 -6.24
CA MET A 226 -14.36 -2.74 -7.45
C MET A 226 -15.81 -3.24 -7.46
N ALA A 227 -16.56 -2.91 -8.52
CA ALA A 227 -17.94 -3.34 -8.68
C ALA A 227 -18.00 -4.82 -9.11
N VAL A 228 -18.88 -5.60 -8.50
CA VAL A 228 -19.00 -7.02 -8.82
C VAL A 228 -20.09 -7.25 -9.87
N LYS A 229 -21.24 -6.60 -9.70
CA LYS A 229 -22.43 -6.75 -10.55
C LYS A 229 -22.69 -5.50 -11.39
N GLY A 230 -23.51 -5.66 -12.41
CA GLY A 230 -23.92 -4.59 -13.32
C GLY A 230 -22.94 -4.36 -14.47
N PRO A 231 -23.30 -3.50 -15.45
CA PRO A 231 -22.50 -3.28 -16.65
C PRO A 231 -21.08 -2.78 -16.33
N GLY A 232 -20.07 -3.51 -16.80
CA GLY A 232 -18.65 -3.25 -16.55
C GLY A 232 -18.17 -3.68 -15.16
N GLY A 233 -19.00 -4.34 -14.35
CA GLY A 233 -18.56 -5.01 -13.11
C GLY A 233 -17.80 -6.30 -13.38
N LEU A 234 -17.14 -6.84 -12.36
CA LEU A 234 -16.23 -8.00 -12.48
C LEU A 234 -16.91 -9.22 -13.11
N GLU A 235 -18.13 -9.55 -12.70
CA GLU A 235 -18.86 -10.68 -13.25
C GLU A 235 -19.27 -10.45 -14.71
N ASP A 236 -19.69 -9.23 -15.05
CA ASP A 236 -20.07 -8.86 -16.42
C ASP A 236 -18.85 -8.92 -17.37
N VAL A 237 -17.72 -8.36 -16.97
CA VAL A 237 -16.47 -8.38 -17.75
C VAL A 237 -16.01 -9.81 -18.02
N LEU A 238 -16.08 -10.70 -17.04
CA LEU A 238 -15.62 -12.10 -17.20
C LEU A 238 -16.62 -12.99 -17.92
N ALA A 239 -17.94 -12.77 -17.72
CA ALA A 239 -18.99 -13.56 -18.35
C ALA A 239 -19.13 -13.24 -19.84
N ASN A 240 -18.99 -11.97 -20.21
CA ASN A 240 -19.15 -11.45 -21.57
C ASN A 240 -17.80 -11.16 -22.25
N TRP A 241 -16.74 -11.84 -21.82
CA TRP A 241 -15.41 -11.64 -22.40
C TRP A 241 -15.39 -11.93 -23.90
N ASP A 242 -14.86 -10.99 -24.65
CA ASP A 242 -14.68 -11.11 -26.10
C ASP A 242 -13.30 -11.71 -26.42
N PRO A 243 -13.24 -12.96 -26.94
CA PRO A 243 -11.98 -13.62 -27.26
C PRO A 243 -11.14 -12.92 -28.35
N SER A 244 -11.74 -12.04 -29.15
CA SER A 244 -11.02 -11.24 -30.15
C SER A 244 -10.07 -10.22 -29.51
N LYS A 245 -10.25 -9.92 -28.22
CA LYS A 245 -9.41 -9.01 -27.43
C LYS A 245 -8.25 -9.71 -26.73
N GLY A 246 -8.26 -11.04 -26.68
CA GLY A 246 -7.25 -11.84 -26.01
C GLY A 246 -7.82 -12.97 -25.19
N LYS A 247 -6.97 -13.69 -24.48
CA LYS A 247 -7.37 -14.72 -23.53
C LYS A 247 -8.18 -14.09 -22.40
N ARG A 248 -9.28 -14.74 -21.95
CA ARG A 248 -10.01 -14.27 -20.78
C ARG A 248 -9.06 -14.07 -19.60
N PRO A 249 -9.07 -12.90 -18.94
CA PRO A 249 -8.16 -12.61 -17.84
C PRO A 249 -8.27 -13.65 -16.72
N HIS A 250 -7.12 -14.15 -16.28
CA HIS A 250 -7.00 -15.07 -15.15
C HIS A 250 -6.22 -14.48 -13.97
N LEU A 251 -5.84 -13.21 -14.07
CA LEU A 251 -5.09 -12.49 -13.05
C LEU A 251 -5.81 -11.18 -12.73
N MET A 252 -6.01 -10.91 -11.44
CA MET A 252 -6.56 -9.66 -10.92
C MET A 252 -5.58 -9.03 -9.93
N TYR A 253 -5.30 -7.74 -10.08
CA TYR A 253 -4.54 -6.95 -9.11
C TYR A 253 -5.48 -5.98 -8.39
N THR A 254 -5.36 -5.87 -7.08
CA THR A 254 -6.09 -4.89 -6.28
C THR A 254 -5.34 -4.54 -4.99
N VAL A 255 -5.51 -3.30 -4.51
CA VAL A 255 -5.11 -2.84 -3.17
C VAL A 255 -6.38 -2.72 -2.36
N THR A 256 -6.59 -3.61 -1.38
CA THR A 256 -7.89 -3.70 -0.72
C THR A 256 -8.08 -2.71 0.42
N LEU A 257 -6.99 -2.21 1.00
CA LEU A 257 -7.00 -1.31 2.15
C LEU A 257 -6.19 -0.05 1.87
N GLY A 258 -6.88 1.11 1.90
CA GLY A 258 -6.26 2.38 1.59
C GLY A 258 -5.78 2.47 0.15
N HIS A 259 -6.60 2.00 -0.78
CA HIS A 259 -6.29 1.88 -2.21
C HIS A 259 -5.57 3.11 -2.78
N ASN A 260 -4.48 2.89 -3.50
CA ASN A 260 -3.78 3.93 -4.24
C ASN A 260 -4.30 3.98 -5.69
N PRO A 261 -5.01 5.08 -6.11
CA PRO A 261 -5.02 6.42 -5.48
C PRO A 261 -6.25 6.73 -4.61
N THR A 262 -7.29 5.90 -4.58
CA THR A 262 -8.65 6.30 -4.17
C THR A 262 -8.90 6.33 -2.66
N GLY A 263 -8.00 5.81 -1.83
CA GLY A 263 -8.17 5.75 -0.37
C GLY A 263 -9.28 4.80 0.10
N ILE A 264 -9.86 4.00 -0.80
CA ILE A 264 -10.96 3.08 -0.51
C ILE A 264 -10.46 1.92 0.36
N VAL A 265 -11.34 1.44 1.23
CA VAL A 265 -11.18 0.20 2.00
C VAL A 265 -12.32 -0.74 1.62
N LEU A 266 -11.97 -1.93 1.09
CA LEU A 266 -12.97 -2.95 0.74
C LEU A 266 -13.55 -3.59 2.01
N SER A 267 -14.86 -3.64 2.10
CA SER A 267 -15.54 -4.40 3.16
C SER A 267 -15.35 -5.91 2.98
N VAL A 268 -15.55 -6.66 4.05
CA VAL A 268 -15.50 -8.13 4.01
C VAL A 268 -16.56 -8.70 3.05
N GLU A 269 -17.74 -8.09 3.02
CA GLU A 269 -18.84 -8.48 2.13
C GLU A 269 -18.43 -8.30 0.67
N ARG A 270 -17.82 -7.15 0.32
CA ARG A 270 -17.33 -6.90 -1.04
C ARG A 270 -16.20 -7.88 -1.41
N LYS A 271 -15.30 -8.18 -0.49
CA LYS A 271 -14.26 -9.20 -0.71
C LYS A 271 -14.86 -10.58 -0.97
N LYS A 272 -15.92 -10.98 -0.24
CA LYS A 272 -16.62 -12.25 -0.49
C LYS A 272 -17.27 -12.30 -1.87
N GLU A 273 -17.91 -11.20 -2.30
CA GLU A 273 -18.51 -11.11 -3.63
C GLU A 273 -17.44 -11.24 -4.73
N ILE A 274 -16.34 -10.49 -4.63
CA ILE A 274 -15.21 -10.55 -5.57
C ILE A 274 -14.63 -11.97 -5.60
N TYR A 275 -14.35 -12.54 -4.43
CA TYR A 275 -13.77 -13.88 -4.32
C TYR A 275 -14.65 -14.94 -4.99
N ALA A 276 -15.96 -14.89 -4.78
CA ALA A 276 -16.89 -15.83 -5.40
C ALA A 276 -16.86 -15.78 -6.93
N VAL A 277 -16.73 -14.58 -7.52
CA VAL A 277 -16.60 -14.42 -8.97
C VAL A 277 -15.22 -14.91 -9.44
N CYS A 278 -14.14 -14.58 -8.74
CA CYS A 278 -12.80 -15.07 -9.07
C CYS A 278 -12.70 -16.59 -9.00
N SER A 279 -13.33 -17.21 -8.00
CA SER A 279 -13.42 -18.68 -7.90
C SER A 279 -14.20 -19.29 -9.06
N LYS A 280 -15.36 -18.69 -9.43
CA LYS A 280 -16.20 -19.15 -10.54
C LYS A 280 -15.51 -19.10 -11.90
N TYR A 281 -14.71 -18.05 -12.16
CA TYR A 281 -14.06 -17.81 -13.45
C TYR A 281 -12.57 -18.16 -13.46
N ASP A 282 -12.09 -18.81 -12.40
CA ASP A 282 -10.70 -19.28 -12.27
C ASP A 282 -9.67 -18.16 -12.37
N VAL A 283 -9.90 -17.07 -11.63
CA VAL A 283 -9.02 -15.90 -11.55
C VAL A 283 -8.16 -15.97 -10.28
N ILE A 284 -6.86 -15.75 -10.42
CA ILE A 284 -5.92 -15.57 -9.31
C ILE A 284 -5.99 -14.11 -8.84
N ILE A 285 -6.03 -13.90 -7.53
CA ILE A 285 -6.13 -12.59 -6.90
C ILE A 285 -4.74 -12.19 -6.38
N VAL A 286 -4.21 -11.08 -6.87
CA VAL A 286 -3.04 -10.40 -6.27
C VAL A 286 -3.54 -9.31 -5.34
N GLU A 287 -3.44 -9.55 -4.05
CA GLU A 287 -3.80 -8.62 -2.99
C GLU A 287 -2.54 -7.88 -2.53
N ASP A 288 -2.31 -6.67 -3.02
CA ASP A 288 -1.15 -5.84 -2.62
C ASP A 288 -1.54 -4.97 -1.41
N GLU A 289 -0.84 -5.13 -0.28
CA GLU A 289 -1.26 -4.58 1.01
C GLU A 289 -0.19 -3.73 1.72
N PRO A 290 0.36 -2.71 1.07
CA PRO A 290 1.35 -1.83 1.71
C PRO A 290 0.75 -0.99 2.84
N TYR A 291 -0.57 -0.78 2.86
CA TYR A 291 -1.27 0.10 3.81
C TYR A 291 -2.16 -0.66 4.81
N TRP A 292 -2.11 -1.98 4.88
CA TRP A 292 -3.07 -2.79 5.63
C TRP A 292 -3.21 -2.41 7.11
N TYR A 293 -2.12 -1.99 7.73
CA TYR A 293 -2.12 -1.53 9.13
C TYR A 293 -2.65 -0.09 9.31
N LEU A 294 -2.74 0.69 8.22
CA LEU A 294 -3.14 2.10 8.26
C LEU A 294 -4.65 2.26 8.02
N GLN A 295 -5.47 1.66 8.90
CA GLN A 295 -6.93 1.80 8.89
C GLN A 295 -7.35 2.77 9.98
N PHE A 296 -8.25 3.72 9.68
CA PHE A 296 -8.60 4.84 10.54
C PHE A 296 -9.97 4.66 11.19
N PRO A 297 -10.06 4.13 12.42
CA PRO A 297 -11.33 3.81 13.07
C PRO A 297 -12.17 5.05 13.39
N SER A 298 -11.57 6.22 13.64
CA SER A 298 -12.30 7.46 13.94
C SER A 298 -12.77 8.22 12.71
N ALA A 299 -12.24 7.95 11.52
CA ALA A 299 -12.45 8.77 10.33
C ALA A 299 -13.93 8.97 9.96
N ALA A 300 -14.76 7.94 10.14
CA ALA A 300 -16.20 8.05 9.84
C ALA A 300 -16.94 9.01 10.81
N VAL A 301 -16.58 8.98 12.08
CA VAL A 301 -17.15 9.84 13.12
C VAL A 301 -16.67 11.28 12.91
N GLU A 302 -15.39 11.46 12.61
CA GLU A 302 -14.81 12.77 12.38
C GLU A 302 -15.34 13.43 11.09
N GLU A 303 -15.58 12.65 10.02
CA GLU A 303 -16.26 13.13 8.81
C GLU A 303 -17.68 13.61 9.11
N ALA A 304 -18.46 12.81 9.86
CA ALA A 304 -19.81 13.19 10.25
C ALA A 304 -19.82 14.49 11.05
N LYS A 305 -18.90 14.65 12.01
CA LYS A 305 -18.75 15.90 12.77
C LYS A 305 -18.39 17.09 11.89
N SER A 306 -17.40 16.92 10.99
CA SER A 306 -16.96 17.98 10.08
C SER A 306 -18.08 18.49 9.19
N ARG A 307 -18.96 17.61 8.76
CA ARG A 307 -20.08 17.91 7.84
C ARG A 307 -21.42 18.15 8.51
N GLY A 308 -21.48 18.15 9.84
CA GLY A 308 -22.73 18.33 10.58
C GLY A 308 -23.75 17.21 10.36
N LEU A 309 -23.26 15.97 10.07
CA LEU A 309 -24.08 14.78 9.85
C LEU A 309 -24.24 13.97 11.16
N PRO A 310 -25.31 13.19 11.31
CA PRO A 310 -25.44 12.28 12.44
C PRO A 310 -24.28 11.26 12.44
N PRO A 311 -23.80 10.85 13.62
CA PRO A 311 -22.73 9.86 13.72
C PRO A 311 -23.14 8.55 13.03
N PRO A 312 -22.22 7.90 12.31
CA PRO A 312 -22.52 6.64 11.66
C PRO A 312 -22.86 5.57 12.70
N THR A 313 -23.80 4.70 12.36
CA THR A 313 -24.10 3.52 13.17
C THR A 313 -22.84 2.67 13.28
N ALA A 314 -22.50 2.24 14.50
CA ALA A 314 -21.33 1.42 14.72
C ALA A 314 -21.35 0.18 13.80
N SER A 315 -20.44 0.12 12.85
CA SER A 315 -20.27 -1.07 12.02
C SER A 315 -19.66 -2.16 12.89
N THR A 316 -20.38 -3.25 13.07
CA THR A 316 -19.81 -4.47 13.65
C THR A 316 -18.95 -5.12 12.58
N THR A 317 -17.67 -4.74 12.52
CA THR A 317 -16.71 -5.51 11.70
C THR A 317 -16.74 -6.94 12.17
N PRO A 318 -16.95 -7.94 11.30
CA PRO A 318 -16.90 -9.33 11.69
C PRO A 318 -15.53 -9.61 12.32
N LYS A 319 -15.52 -9.87 13.63
CA LYS A 319 -14.28 -10.25 14.30
C LYS A 319 -13.87 -11.63 13.79
N SER A 320 -12.57 -11.84 13.57
CA SER A 320 -12.02 -13.17 13.38
C SER A 320 -12.55 -14.11 14.48
N ALA A 321 -12.86 -15.35 14.12
CA ALA A 321 -13.29 -16.35 15.09
C ALA A 321 -12.21 -16.65 16.14
N ARG A 322 -10.96 -16.29 15.85
CA ARG A 322 -9.80 -16.49 16.70
C ARG A 322 -9.05 -15.15 16.86
N SER A 323 -8.75 -14.79 18.13
CA SER A 323 -7.97 -13.58 18.39
C SER A 323 -6.50 -13.77 18.03
N SER A 324 -5.89 -12.73 17.46
CA SER A 324 -4.46 -12.63 17.22
C SER A 324 -3.63 -12.49 18.51
N GLY A 325 -4.28 -12.26 19.64
CA GLY A 325 -3.64 -11.86 20.89
C GLY A 325 -3.43 -10.34 21.00
N TYR A 326 -3.72 -9.58 19.95
CA TYR A 326 -3.54 -8.12 19.89
C TYR A 326 -4.83 -7.43 19.43
N PRO A 327 -5.50 -6.64 20.30
CA PRO A 327 -6.74 -5.93 19.93
C PRO A 327 -6.61 -5.06 18.69
N PHE A 328 -5.42 -4.48 18.46
CA PHE A 328 -5.11 -3.70 17.27
C PHE A 328 -5.27 -4.54 16.00
N LEU A 329 -4.60 -5.70 15.92
CA LEU A 329 -4.67 -6.59 14.75
C LEU A 329 -6.07 -7.16 14.57
N ASP A 330 -6.77 -7.48 15.66
CA ASP A 330 -8.15 -7.99 15.65
C ASP A 330 -9.16 -6.94 15.15
N SER A 331 -8.80 -5.65 15.19
CA SER A 331 -9.63 -4.54 14.69
C SER A 331 -9.51 -4.31 13.19
N LEU A 332 -8.51 -4.90 12.54
CA LEU A 332 -8.25 -4.70 11.12
C LEU A 332 -9.21 -5.51 10.24
N THR A 333 -9.57 -4.96 9.10
CA THR A 333 -10.38 -5.68 8.10
C THR A 333 -9.61 -6.90 7.59
N PRO A 334 -10.20 -8.10 7.60
CA PRO A 334 -9.52 -9.31 7.15
C PRO A 334 -9.05 -9.24 5.68
N SER A 335 -7.92 -9.91 5.39
CA SER A 335 -7.40 -10.15 4.06
C SER A 335 -8.27 -11.10 3.24
N PHE A 336 -8.12 -11.12 1.91
CA PHE A 336 -8.67 -12.17 1.05
C PHE A 336 -8.19 -13.57 1.47
N LEU A 337 -6.98 -13.71 2.03
CA LEU A 337 -6.48 -15.00 2.53
C LEU A 337 -7.39 -15.65 3.58
N SER A 338 -8.14 -14.84 4.36
CA SER A 338 -9.11 -15.37 5.32
C SER A 338 -10.37 -15.99 4.68
N LEU A 339 -10.60 -15.69 3.40
CA LEU A 339 -11.72 -16.18 2.58
C LEU A 339 -11.26 -17.24 1.56
N ASP A 340 -9.95 -17.44 1.41
CA ASP A 340 -9.33 -18.22 0.35
C ASP A 340 -9.47 -19.72 0.58
N THR A 341 -10.58 -20.30 0.14
CA THR A 341 -10.83 -21.75 0.18
C THR A 341 -10.01 -22.51 -0.85
N ASP A 342 -9.65 -21.87 -1.94
CA ASP A 342 -9.07 -22.47 -3.14
C ASP A 342 -7.54 -22.37 -3.17
N GLY A 343 -6.94 -21.46 -2.39
CA GLY A 343 -5.51 -21.15 -2.45
C GLY A 343 -5.14 -20.25 -3.64
N ARG A 344 -6.10 -19.44 -4.16
CA ARG A 344 -5.91 -18.56 -5.33
C ARG A 344 -5.44 -17.15 -5.01
N VAL A 345 -5.21 -16.82 -3.73
CA VAL A 345 -4.76 -15.50 -3.31
C VAL A 345 -3.24 -15.48 -3.18
N ILE A 346 -2.62 -14.53 -3.87
CA ILE A 346 -1.22 -14.12 -3.71
C ILE A 346 -1.23 -12.77 -3.02
N ARG A 347 -0.82 -12.73 -1.76
CA ARG A 347 -0.76 -11.50 -0.99
C ARG A 347 0.67 -10.96 -0.98
N LEU A 348 0.81 -9.65 -1.27
CA LEU A 348 2.07 -8.92 -1.23
C LEU A 348 2.09 -8.01 -0.01
N ASP A 349 3.07 -8.17 0.84
CA ASP A 349 3.32 -7.32 1.99
C ASP A 349 4.69 -6.66 1.88
N THR A 350 4.88 -5.49 2.50
CA THR A 350 6.13 -4.75 2.43
C THR A 350 6.44 -3.95 3.68
N PHE A 351 7.73 -3.82 4.00
CA PHE A 351 8.21 -2.90 5.05
C PHE A 351 8.26 -1.43 4.59
N SER A 352 7.98 -1.15 3.31
CA SER A 352 8.13 0.20 2.73
C SER A 352 7.30 1.28 3.43
N LYS A 353 6.12 0.93 3.97
CA LYS A 353 5.22 1.91 4.63
C LYS A 353 5.14 1.72 6.14
N THR A 354 5.83 0.72 6.68
CA THR A 354 5.86 0.40 8.11
C THR A 354 7.23 0.65 8.75
N VAL A 355 8.29 0.55 7.98
CA VAL A 355 9.67 0.88 8.37
C VAL A 355 10.20 2.02 7.52
N ALA A 356 10.60 1.73 6.28
CA ALA A 356 11.07 2.74 5.32
C ALA A 356 11.07 2.18 3.89
N PRO A 357 10.75 3.00 2.87
CA PRO A 357 10.72 2.54 1.48
C PRO A 357 12.10 2.07 0.97
N GLY A 358 13.18 2.67 1.44
CA GLY A 358 14.56 2.30 1.09
C GLY A 358 15.02 0.93 1.61
N CYS A 359 14.28 0.30 2.52
CA CYS A 359 14.57 -1.07 2.97
C CYS A 359 14.54 -2.07 1.82
N ARG A 360 13.72 -1.85 0.79
CA ARG A 360 13.53 -2.79 -0.32
C ARG A 360 13.33 -4.22 0.19
N LEU A 361 12.44 -4.38 1.16
CA LEU A 361 12.12 -5.65 1.80
C LEU A 361 10.60 -5.83 1.91
N GLY A 362 10.13 -7.03 1.62
CA GLY A 362 8.74 -7.43 1.71
C GLY A 362 8.61 -8.95 1.66
N TRP A 363 7.40 -9.44 1.52
CA TRP A 363 7.17 -10.87 1.37
C TRP A 363 5.90 -11.17 0.60
N ILE A 364 5.87 -12.34 -0.01
CA ILE A 364 4.69 -12.94 -0.63
C ILE A 364 4.13 -13.98 0.34
N THR A 365 2.82 -13.96 0.53
CA THR A 365 2.06 -14.99 1.24
C THR A 365 1.10 -15.66 0.28
N ALA A 366 1.22 -16.96 0.07
CA ALA A 366 0.38 -17.72 -0.85
C ALA A 366 0.33 -19.21 -0.44
N GLN A 367 -0.44 -20.04 -1.18
CA GLN A 367 -0.38 -21.48 -0.96
C GLN A 367 1.03 -22.04 -1.22
N PRO A 368 1.44 -23.13 -0.52
CA PRO A 368 2.80 -23.64 -0.59
C PRO A 368 3.29 -23.98 -2.02
N ALA A 369 2.41 -24.46 -2.89
CA ALA A 369 2.77 -24.78 -4.27
C ALA A 369 3.16 -23.54 -5.10
N LEU A 370 2.54 -22.38 -4.85
CA LEU A 370 2.93 -21.11 -5.47
C LEU A 370 4.23 -20.58 -4.86
N VAL A 371 4.37 -20.65 -3.54
CA VAL A 371 5.57 -20.18 -2.82
C VAL A 371 6.81 -20.94 -3.32
N GLU A 372 6.74 -22.23 -3.51
CA GLU A 372 7.84 -23.04 -4.07
C GLU A 372 8.27 -22.53 -5.45
N ARG A 373 7.34 -22.10 -6.30
CA ARG A 373 7.68 -21.51 -7.61
C ARG A 373 8.31 -20.13 -7.47
N PHE A 374 7.85 -19.31 -6.54
CA PHE A 374 8.50 -18.03 -6.24
C PHE A 374 9.94 -18.23 -5.72
N GLU A 375 10.20 -19.25 -4.93
CA GLU A 375 11.57 -19.59 -4.51
C GLU A 375 12.46 -19.89 -5.70
N ARG A 376 11.99 -20.67 -6.71
CA ARG A 376 12.75 -20.92 -7.93
C ARG A 376 13.00 -19.67 -8.76
N ILE A 377 12.03 -18.73 -8.77
CA ILE A 377 12.22 -17.43 -9.43
C ILE A 377 13.30 -16.65 -8.69
N ASN A 378 13.23 -16.57 -7.35
CA ASN A 378 14.25 -15.92 -6.53
C ASN A 378 15.64 -16.49 -6.80
N GLU A 379 15.79 -17.81 -6.83
CA GLU A 379 17.08 -18.48 -7.08
C GLU A 379 17.78 -18.03 -8.38
N SER A 380 16.98 -17.72 -9.41
CA SER A 380 17.49 -17.36 -10.73
C SER A 380 17.48 -15.85 -11.01
N THR A 381 17.01 -15.02 -10.07
CA THR A 381 16.92 -13.57 -10.22
C THR A 381 17.68 -12.85 -9.10
N THR A 382 16.99 -12.50 -8.01
CA THR A 382 17.56 -11.72 -6.89
C THR A 382 18.28 -12.58 -5.87
N GLN A 383 18.17 -13.89 -5.92
CA GLN A 383 18.53 -14.89 -4.90
C GLN A 383 17.79 -14.67 -3.58
N GLN A 384 18.01 -13.54 -2.92
CA GLN A 384 17.32 -13.09 -1.71
C GLN A 384 17.43 -11.56 -1.59
N PRO A 385 16.63 -10.91 -0.74
CA PRO A 385 16.84 -9.51 -0.40
C PRO A 385 18.21 -9.27 0.24
N SER A 386 18.66 -8.00 0.26
CA SER A 386 19.95 -7.62 0.84
C SER A 386 20.14 -8.14 2.27
N GLY A 387 21.25 -8.83 2.52
CA GLY A 387 21.62 -9.31 3.86
C GLY A 387 21.72 -8.20 4.90
N PHE A 388 22.24 -7.03 4.52
CA PHE A 388 22.32 -5.86 5.42
C PHE A 388 20.94 -5.50 5.99
N VAL A 389 19.94 -5.41 5.13
CA VAL A 389 18.58 -5.06 5.55
C VAL A 389 17.93 -6.18 6.33
N GLN A 390 18.06 -7.43 5.87
CA GLN A 390 17.52 -8.59 6.57
C GLN A 390 18.11 -8.73 7.97
N GLY A 391 19.42 -8.48 8.15
CA GLY A 391 20.10 -8.54 9.44
C GLY A 391 19.60 -7.47 10.41
N LEU A 392 19.56 -6.22 9.98
CA LEU A 392 19.08 -5.11 10.80
C LEU A 392 17.59 -5.25 11.18
N ILE A 393 16.74 -5.67 10.25
CA ILE A 393 15.32 -5.91 10.56
C ILE A 393 15.13 -7.13 11.47
N SER A 394 15.91 -8.19 11.27
CA SER A 394 15.87 -9.36 12.17
C SER A 394 16.23 -8.95 13.60
N GLU A 395 17.30 -8.19 13.78
CA GLU A 395 17.72 -7.72 15.11
C GLU A 395 16.68 -6.75 15.70
N LEU A 396 16.04 -5.91 14.87
CA LEU A 396 14.99 -5.01 15.32
C LEU A 396 13.77 -5.75 15.88
N VAL A 397 13.29 -6.80 15.20
CA VAL A 397 12.05 -7.50 15.56
C VAL A 397 12.27 -8.72 16.46
N LEU A 398 13.43 -9.35 16.41
CA LEU A 398 13.73 -10.55 17.19
C LEU A 398 14.69 -10.25 18.35
N GLY A 399 15.74 -9.46 18.13
CA GLY A 399 16.79 -9.03 19.08
C GLY A 399 17.10 -10.00 20.22
N SER A 400 18.14 -9.74 20.97
CA SER A 400 18.64 -10.67 22.01
C SER A 400 17.70 -10.95 23.20
N ASN A 401 16.44 -10.52 23.14
CA ASN A 401 15.44 -10.79 24.18
C ASN A 401 14.68 -12.11 24.00
N SER A 402 14.93 -12.86 22.94
CA SER A 402 14.27 -14.16 22.74
C SER A 402 14.62 -15.22 23.80
N SER A 403 15.22 -14.82 24.91
CA SER A 403 15.65 -15.74 25.93
C SER A 403 14.96 -15.51 27.27
N GLY A 404 13.83 -16.16 27.44
CA GLY A 404 13.44 -16.67 28.73
C GLY A 404 14.37 -17.77 29.24
N SER A 405 15.62 -17.91 28.74
CA SER A 405 16.60 -18.87 29.23
C SER A 405 17.68 -18.14 30.02
N ASN A 406 17.63 -18.32 31.32
CA ASN A 406 18.72 -18.00 32.28
C ASN A 406 19.98 -18.85 32.00
N THR A 407 20.63 -18.66 30.84
CA THR A 407 21.90 -19.34 30.57
C THR A 407 23.06 -18.62 31.24
N PRO A 408 24.08 -19.37 31.71
CA PRO A 408 25.28 -18.81 32.39
C PRO A 408 26.01 -17.74 31.56
N ASN A 409 25.95 -17.82 30.21
CA ASN A 409 26.56 -16.84 29.32
C ASN A 409 25.86 -15.47 29.32
N GLN A 410 24.54 -15.40 29.61
CA GLN A 410 23.86 -14.10 29.76
C GLN A 410 24.27 -13.41 31.07
N ARG A 411 24.53 -14.14 32.13
CA ARG A 411 25.10 -13.58 33.38
C ARG A 411 26.51 -13.01 33.15
N ALA A 412 27.32 -13.67 32.33
CA ALA A 412 28.64 -13.18 31.95
C ALA A 412 28.53 -11.91 31.06
N ARG A 413 27.62 -11.87 30.08
CA ARG A 413 27.34 -10.67 29.27
C ARG A 413 26.82 -9.51 30.12
N SER A 414 25.96 -9.79 31.11
CA SER A 414 25.45 -8.79 32.06
C SER A 414 26.57 -8.26 32.99
N ALA A 415 27.53 -9.06 33.39
CA ALA A 415 28.69 -8.62 34.18
C ALA A 415 29.65 -7.73 33.35
N PHE A 416 29.87 -8.06 32.06
CA PHE A 416 30.62 -7.20 31.15
C PHE A 416 29.88 -5.91 30.78
N ALA A 417 28.54 -5.90 30.83
CA ALA A 417 27.74 -4.68 30.57
C ALA A 417 28.01 -3.56 31.57
N LEU A 418 28.46 -3.88 32.78
CA LEU A 418 28.85 -2.87 33.78
C LEU A 418 30.14 -2.12 33.44
N LEU A 419 30.96 -2.67 32.54
CA LEU A 419 32.19 -2.04 32.04
C LEU A 419 31.97 -1.21 30.76
N ARG A 420 30.77 -1.24 30.20
CA ARG A 420 30.41 -0.48 28.99
C ARG A 420 30.02 0.96 29.33
N SER A 421 30.23 1.86 28.37
CA SER A 421 29.79 3.25 28.48
C SER A 421 28.27 3.35 28.70
N PRO A 422 27.75 4.48 29.21
CA PRO A 422 26.31 4.68 29.34
C PRO A 422 25.51 4.49 28.03
N ARG A 423 26.14 4.73 26.87
CA ARG A 423 25.57 4.45 25.54
C ARG A 423 25.44 2.95 25.25
N GLU A 424 26.44 2.18 25.63
CA GLU A 424 26.46 0.71 25.48
C GLU A 424 25.58 0.01 26.51
N ARG A 425 25.28 0.64 27.66
CA ARG A 425 24.37 0.13 28.68
C ARG A 425 22.89 0.28 28.33
N ALA A 426 22.58 1.16 27.39
CA ALA A 426 21.26 1.25 26.77
C ALA A 426 21.06 0.17 25.70
N ALA A 427 21.78 -0.97 25.81
CA ALA A 427 21.68 -2.07 24.90
C ALA A 427 20.25 -2.62 24.86
N PHE A 428 19.68 -2.47 23.70
CA PHE A 428 18.32 -2.85 23.39
C PHE A 428 18.26 -4.31 22.96
N THR A 429 17.22 -4.89 23.36
CA THR A 429 16.81 -6.22 23.01
C THR A 429 15.58 -6.05 22.12
N GLY A 430 15.67 -6.14 20.83
CA GLY A 430 14.61 -6.09 19.84
C GLY A 430 13.18 -5.68 20.27
N TRP A 431 12.33 -5.38 19.37
CA TRP A 431 10.94 -4.98 19.67
C TRP A 431 10.05 -6.17 20.07
N ASP A 432 10.43 -7.40 19.74
CA ASP A 432 9.58 -8.57 19.67
C ASP A 432 8.26 -8.34 18.85
N THR A 433 7.37 -9.31 18.83
CA THR A 433 6.08 -9.18 18.14
C THR A 433 5.18 -8.11 18.79
N SER A 434 5.24 -7.95 20.12
CA SER A 434 4.40 -6.95 20.81
C SER A 434 4.87 -5.54 20.55
N GLY A 435 6.17 -5.29 20.55
CA GLY A 435 6.73 -3.99 20.17
C GLY A 435 6.49 -3.67 18.70
N TRP A 436 6.59 -4.66 17.81
CA TRP A 436 6.22 -4.46 16.40
C TRP A 436 4.75 -4.04 16.24
N VAL A 437 3.83 -4.73 16.89
CA VAL A 437 2.40 -4.38 16.87
C VAL A 437 2.15 -3.01 17.46
N ARG A 438 2.84 -2.68 18.58
CA ARG A 438 2.75 -1.35 19.21
C ARG A 438 3.26 -0.24 18.30
N TRP A 439 4.35 -0.47 17.55
CA TRP A 439 4.86 0.45 16.54
C TRP A 439 3.82 0.71 15.43
N LEU A 440 3.23 -0.36 14.88
CA LEU A 440 2.21 -0.26 13.84
C LEU A 440 0.98 0.53 14.29
N GLU A 441 0.54 0.29 15.52
CA GLU A 441 -0.60 1.00 16.10
C GLU A 441 -0.31 2.50 16.29
N GLY A 442 0.89 2.85 16.77
CA GLY A 442 1.33 4.23 16.90
C GLY A 442 1.46 4.93 15.54
N LEU A 443 2.01 4.23 14.56
CA LEU A 443 2.12 4.73 13.18
C LEU A 443 0.74 5.03 12.59
N ARG A 444 -0.25 4.13 12.74
CA ARG A 444 -1.65 4.36 12.38
C ARG A 444 -2.18 5.64 13.03
N GLY A 445 -1.98 5.82 14.32
CA GLY A 445 -2.43 7.01 15.04
C GLY A 445 -1.87 8.31 14.47
N THR A 446 -0.60 8.31 14.06
CA THR A 446 0.04 9.46 13.41
C THR A 446 -0.63 9.81 12.08
N TYR A 447 -0.88 8.82 11.23
CA TYR A 447 -1.56 9.06 9.94
C TYR A 447 -3.02 9.45 10.12
N GLU A 448 -3.71 8.89 11.10
CA GLU A 448 -5.11 9.23 11.40
C GLU A 448 -5.26 10.68 11.84
N ARG A 449 -4.37 11.21 12.67
CA ARG A 449 -4.37 12.66 13.02
C ARG A 449 -4.21 13.54 11.79
N ARG A 450 -3.25 13.21 10.93
CA ARG A 450 -2.95 13.98 9.70
C ARG A 450 -4.14 14.04 8.77
N VAL A 451 -4.76 12.89 8.48
CA VAL A 451 -5.93 12.85 7.57
C VAL A 451 -7.14 13.58 8.15
N VAL A 452 -7.38 13.50 9.46
CA VAL A 452 -8.48 14.22 10.10
C VAL A 452 -8.31 15.72 9.96
N ARG A 453 -7.10 16.26 10.21
CA ARG A 453 -6.81 17.69 10.06
C ARG A 453 -6.95 18.15 8.62
N MET A 454 -6.28 17.47 7.68
CA MET A 454 -6.38 17.77 6.25
C MET A 454 -7.82 17.76 5.75
N CYS A 455 -8.58 16.70 6.05
CA CYS A 455 -9.94 16.56 5.53
C CYS A 455 -10.90 17.61 6.10
N ARG A 456 -10.73 18.08 7.34
CA ARG A 456 -11.50 19.20 7.87
C ARG A 456 -11.26 20.49 7.10
N THR A 457 -10.00 20.80 6.78
CA THR A 457 -9.64 21.96 5.94
C THR A 457 -10.23 21.83 4.54
N LEU A 458 -10.15 20.65 3.93
CA LEU A 458 -10.73 20.39 2.62
C LEU A 458 -12.26 20.49 2.63
N ASP A 459 -12.96 19.98 3.67
CA ASP A 459 -14.43 20.12 3.80
C ASP A 459 -14.84 21.59 3.87
N ALA A 460 -14.11 22.41 4.61
CA ALA A 460 -14.39 23.85 4.75
C ALA A 460 -14.22 24.61 3.41
N GLY A 461 -13.34 24.13 2.53
CA GLY A 461 -13.04 24.74 1.24
C GLY A 461 -13.81 24.18 0.05
N ALA A 462 -14.68 23.17 0.24
CA ALA A 462 -15.29 22.42 -0.87
C ALA A 462 -16.32 23.23 -1.69
N THR A 463 -16.79 24.37 -1.18
CA THR A 463 -17.84 25.18 -1.80
C THR A 463 -17.48 26.66 -1.78
N LEU A 464 -17.53 27.31 -2.92
CA LEU A 464 -17.42 28.75 -3.04
C LEU A 464 -18.79 29.39 -2.76
N ILE A 465 -18.82 30.30 -1.80
CA ILE A 465 -20.02 31.05 -1.43
C ILE A 465 -19.83 32.49 -1.93
N THR A 466 -20.68 32.92 -2.85
CA THR A 466 -20.70 34.28 -3.37
C THR A 466 -22.03 34.96 -3.01
N THR A 467 -21.95 36.21 -2.61
CA THR A 467 -23.14 37.02 -2.33
C THR A 467 -23.21 38.16 -3.34
N ALA A 468 -24.33 38.27 -4.02
CA ALA A 468 -24.60 39.34 -4.96
C ALA A 468 -25.99 39.94 -4.67
N PRO A 469 -26.25 41.22 -4.99
CA PRO A 469 -27.60 41.76 -4.97
C PRO A 469 -28.55 40.91 -5.81
N ALA A 470 -29.70 40.55 -5.25
CA ALA A 470 -30.69 39.76 -5.99
C ALA A 470 -31.14 40.50 -7.28
N PRO A 471 -31.38 39.79 -8.38
CA PRO A 471 -31.86 40.38 -9.60
C PRO A 471 -33.13 41.19 -9.40
N LEU A 472 -33.28 42.30 -10.11
CA LEU A 472 -34.46 43.19 -10.02
C LEU A 472 -35.78 42.44 -10.20
N SER A 473 -35.80 41.38 -11.01
CA SER A 473 -36.96 40.53 -11.27
C SER A 473 -37.42 39.68 -10.07
N SER A 474 -36.59 39.53 -9.05
CA SER A 474 -36.89 38.73 -7.83
C SER A 474 -37.17 39.63 -6.62
N ARG A 475 -37.21 40.95 -6.76
CA ARG A 475 -37.52 41.88 -5.66
C ARG A 475 -39.02 41.99 -5.49
N SER A 476 -39.49 41.83 -4.26
CA SER A 476 -40.90 42.01 -3.89
C SER A 476 -41.36 43.49 -3.91
N ASP A 477 -40.42 44.42 -3.86
CA ASP A 477 -40.63 45.87 -3.97
C ASP A 477 -39.47 46.48 -4.79
N PRO A 478 -39.70 46.99 -6.03
CA PRO A 478 -38.68 47.59 -6.86
C PRO A 478 -38.07 48.87 -6.31
N ASP A 479 -38.79 49.58 -5.45
CA ASP A 479 -38.39 50.90 -4.90
C ASP A 479 -37.70 50.77 -3.53
N SER A 480 -37.49 49.54 -3.04
CA SER A 480 -36.80 49.30 -1.75
C SER A 480 -35.29 49.54 -1.91
N GLU A 481 -34.72 50.45 -1.11
CA GLU A 481 -33.26 50.66 -0.99
C GLU A 481 -32.51 49.40 -0.51
N TRP A 482 -33.21 48.44 0.07
CA TRP A 482 -32.64 47.16 0.58
C TRP A 482 -32.85 46.04 -0.43
N ALA A 483 -31.82 45.79 -1.25
CA ALA A 483 -31.81 44.61 -2.08
C ALA A 483 -31.46 43.35 -1.25
N PRO A 484 -32.34 42.34 -1.20
CA PRO A 484 -31.94 41.06 -0.58
C PRO A 484 -30.69 40.52 -1.27
N LEU A 485 -29.76 39.96 -0.49
CA LEU A 485 -28.57 39.33 -0.99
C LEU A 485 -28.89 37.89 -1.48
N ALA A 486 -28.68 37.65 -2.74
CA ALA A 486 -28.69 36.26 -3.27
C ALA A 486 -27.37 35.57 -2.91
N VAL A 487 -27.47 34.43 -2.25
CA VAL A 487 -26.31 33.60 -1.91
C VAL A 487 -26.23 32.48 -2.92
N THR A 488 -25.16 32.46 -3.72
CA THR A 488 -24.86 31.37 -4.65
C THR A 488 -23.82 30.46 -4.04
N LYS A 489 -24.05 29.14 -4.10
CA LYS A 489 -23.14 28.12 -3.66
C LYS A 489 -22.65 27.33 -4.87
N THR A 490 -21.36 27.43 -5.20
CA THR A 490 -20.73 26.70 -6.30
C THR A 490 -19.86 25.59 -5.72
N PRO A 491 -20.16 24.31 -5.98
CA PRO A 491 -19.29 23.21 -5.56
C PRO A 491 -17.99 23.25 -6.38
N LEU A 492 -16.85 23.26 -5.70
CA LEU A 492 -15.53 23.25 -6.32
C LEU A 492 -15.05 21.81 -6.50
N TYR A 493 -15.22 21.03 -5.46
CA TYR A 493 -14.87 19.62 -5.44
C TYR A 493 -15.68 18.84 -4.41
N THR A 494 -15.64 17.50 -4.55
CA THR A 494 -16.20 16.56 -3.57
C THR A 494 -15.22 15.43 -3.32
N PHE A 495 -15.22 14.88 -2.11
CA PHE A 495 -14.40 13.74 -1.75
C PHE A 495 -15.04 12.96 -0.59
N ARG A 496 -14.54 11.76 -0.37
CA ARG A 496 -14.83 10.98 0.82
C ARG A 496 -13.62 10.97 1.72
N TRP A 497 -13.81 11.03 3.00
CA TRP A 497 -12.72 10.84 3.93
C TRP A 497 -12.16 9.42 3.78
N PRO A 498 -10.86 9.24 3.53
CA PRO A 498 -10.28 7.92 3.45
C PRO A 498 -10.39 7.20 4.79
N ARG A 499 -10.70 5.90 4.74
CA ARG A 499 -10.77 5.03 5.92
C ARG A 499 -9.46 4.31 6.19
N GLY A 500 -8.45 4.56 5.38
CA GLY A 500 -7.11 4.00 5.49
C GLY A 500 -6.17 4.53 4.43
N GLY A 501 -4.91 4.09 4.46
CA GLY A 501 -3.90 4.44 3.48
C GLY A 501 -3.23 5.78 3.71
N MET A 502 -2.86 6.45 2.61
CA MET A 502 -2.06 7.69 2.63
C MET A 502 -2.63 8.80 1.76
N PHE A 503 -3.83 8.60 1.16
CA PHE A 503 -4.31 9.46 0.10
C PHE A 503 -5.75 9.90 0.30
N VAL A 504 -6.02 11.16 -0.05
CA VAL A 504 -7.36 11.69 -0.31
C VAL A 504 -7.56 11.71 -1.82
N TRP A 505 -8.68 11.16 -2.30
CA TRP A 505 -9.10 11.17 -3.70
C TRP A 505 -10.26 12.12 -3.88
N LEU A 506 -9.99 13.21 -4.58
CA LEU A 506 -10.88 14.36 -4.68
C LEU A 506 -11.38 14.50 -6.12
N ARG A 507 -12.71 14.60 -6.29
CA ARG A 507 -13.33 14.89 -7.58
C ARG A 507 -13.53 16.39 -7.73
N LEU A 508 -12.93 16.98 -8.76
CA LEU A 508 -13.15 18.37 -9.18
C LEU A 508 -14.49 18.52 -9.91
N HIS A 509 -15.14 19.65 -9.73
CA HIS A 509 -16.35 20.06 -10.47
C HIS A 509 -16.00 21.13 -11.51
N LEU A 510 -15.07 20.81 -12.42
CA LEU A 510 -14.59 21.75 -13.44
C LEU A 510 -15.70 22.26 -14.35
N GLU A 511 -16.80 21.51 -14.48
CA GLU A 511 -18.02 21.92 -15.16
C GLU A 511 -18.70 23.15 -14.54
N THR A 512 -18.32 23.54 -13.31
CA THR A 512 -18.81 24.76 -12.65
C THR A 512 -17.86 25.96 -12.81
N HIS A 513 -16.71 25.77 -13.46
CA HIS A 513 -15.73 26.83 -13.67
C HIS A 513 -16.27 27.88 -14.68
N PRO A 514 -16.08 29.20 -14.46
CA PRO A 514 -16.57 30.24 -15.35
C PRO A 514 -16.13 30.09 -16.80
N LEU A 515 -14.95 29.53 -17.04
CA LEU A 515 -14.38 29.31 -18.38
C LEU A 515 -14.67 27.91 -18.95
N TRP A 516 -15.57 27.13 -18.33
CA TRP A 516 -15.95 25.83 -18.86
C TRP A 516 -16.48 25.94 -20.30
N GLN A 517 -15.88 25.19 -21.25
CA GLN A 517 -16.19 25.20 -22.69
C GLN A 517 -15.92 26.55 -23.38
N ALA A 518 -15.18 27.47 -22.75
CA ALA A 518 -14.78 28.70 -23.40
C ALA A 518 -13.78 28.43 -24.53
N ALA A 519 -13.94 29.17 -25.66
CA ALA A 519 -12.98 29.12 -26.76
C ALA A 519 -11.76 29.99 -26.43
N CYS A 520 -10.58 29.40 -26.49
CA CYS A 520 -9.31 30.09 -26.34
C CYS A 520 -8.74 30.37 -27.75
N PRO A 521 -8.56 31.63 -28.15
CA PRO A 521 -7.97 31.96 -29.44
C PRO A 521 -6.57 31.34 -29.57
N SER A 522 -6.38 30.54 -30.61
CA SER A 522 -5.08 30.02 -31.01
C SER A 522 -4.56 30.85 -32.22
N SER A 523 -3.38 30.51 -32.72
CA SER A 523 -2.85 31.21 -33.91
C SER A 523 -3.83 31.15 -35.10
N PRO A 524 -3.79 32.09 -36.04
CA PRO A 524 -4.72 32.11 -37.17
C PRO A 524 -4.77 30.84 -38.03
N GLN A 525 -3.83 29.92 -37.82
CA GLN A 525 -3.69 28.68 -38.60
C GLN A 525 -4.10 27.44 -37.83
N SER A 526 -4.49 27.55 -36.53
CA SER A 526 -4.92 26.44 -35.69
C SER A 526 -6.35 26.64 -35.19
N PRO A 527 -7.17 25.57 -35.06
CA PRO A 527 -8.49 25.70 -34.47
C PRO A 527 -8.39 26.24 -33.04
N PRO A 528 -9.41 27.01 -32.56
CA PRO A 528 -9.41 27.50 -31.20
C PRO A 528 -9.38 26.33 -30.21
N LEU A 529 -8.55 26.45 -29.19
CA LEU A 529 -8.52 25.49 -28.07
C LEU A 529 -9.79 25.68 -27.25
N VAL A 530 -10.52 24.60 -27.00
CA VAL A 530 -11.66 24.59 -26.08
C VAL A 530 -11.15 24.29 -24.67
N LEU A 531 -11.51 25.14 -23.71
CA LEU A 531 -11.19 24.93 -22.31
C LEU A 531 -12.12 23.87 -21.69
N ASP A 532 -11.88 22.62 -22.04
CA ASP A 532 -12.59 21.46 -21.53
C ASP A 532 -12.03 20.96 -20.17
N GLY A 533 -12.50 19.82 -19.72
CA GLY A 533 -12.05 19.22 -18.46
C GLY A 533 -10.55 18.93 -18.39
N PRO A 534 -9.96 18.24 -19.37
CA PRO A 534 -8.51 18.03 -19.47
C PRO A 534 -7.71 19.33 -19.41
N ALA A 535 -8.09 20.34 -20.20
CA ALA A 535 -7.39 21.62 -20.25
C ALA A 535 -7.45 22.37 -18.91
N LEU A 536 -8.64 22.48 -18.30
CA LEU A 536 -8.80 23.14 -17.00
C LEU A 536 -8.10 22.37 -15.87
N SER A 537 -8.12 21.03 -15.89
CA SER A 537 -7.40 20.22 -14.90
C SER A 537 -5.89 20.40 -14.99
N ALA A 538 -5.34 20.45 -16.20
CA ALA A 538 -3.92 20.70 -16.45
C ALA A 538 -3.53 22.12 -16.01
N ALA A 539 -4.32 23.12 -16.36
CA ALA A 539 -4.10 24.51 -15.94
C ALA A 539 -4.14 24.67 -14.41
N LEU A 540 -5.11 24.02 -13.73
CA LEU A 540 -5.18 24.03 -12.27
C LEU A 540 -3.93 23.40 -11.62
N MET A 541 -3.41 22.32 -12.18
CA MET A 541 -2.19 21.69 -11.67
C MET A 541 -1.02 22.68 -11.71
N VAL A 542 -0.80 23.37 -12.84
CA VAL A 542 0.24 24.41 -12.97
C VAL A 542 -0.04 25.58 -12.02
N TRP A 543 -1.29 26.07 -11.99
CA TRP A 543 -1.72 27.16 -11.12
C TRP A 543 -1.34 26.92 -9.66
N LEU A 544 -1.61 25.72 -9.14
CA LEU A 544 -1.30 25.34 -7.76
C LEU A 544 0.21 25.34 -7.46
N THR A 545 1.08 25.16 -8.45
CA THR A 545 2.53 25.22 -8.27
C THR A 545 3.09 26.64 -8.29
N THR A 546 2.30 27.64 -8.67
CA THR A 546 2.72 29.05 -8.69
C THR A 546 2.59 29.72 -7.30
N LYS A 547 3.33 30.81 -7.08
CA LYS A 547 3.15 31.65 -5.89
C LYS A 547 1.78 32.33 -5.94
N PRO A 548 1.06 32.45 -4.81
CA PRO A 548 1.47 32.15 -3.44
C PRO A 548 1.21 30.70 -2.99
N PHE A 549 0.64 29.83 -3.84
CA PHE A 549 0.13 28.53 -3.41
C PHE A 549 1.25 27.51 -3.15
N LEU A 550 2.11 27.23 -4.16
CA LEU A 550 3.23 26.31 -4.05
C LEU A 550 2.85 24.94 -3.48
N VAL A 551 1.82 24.32 -4.07
CA VAL A 551 1.33 22.97 -3.73
C VAL A 551 1.37 22.10 -4.96
N LEU A 552 1.97 20.92 -4.85
CA LEU A 552 1.97 19.91 -5.90
C LEU A 552 1.00 18.79 -5.53
N VAL A 553 0.06 18.51 -6.42
CA VAL A 553 -0.89 17.41 -6.33
C VAL A 553 -0.80 16.52 -7.57
N ALA A 554 -1.20 15.26 -7.46
CA ALA A 554 -1.17 14.35 -8.60
C ALA A 554 -2.55 14.28 -9.27
N THR A 555 -2.61 14.50 -10.57
CA THR A 555 -3.86 14.40 -11.34
C THR A 555 -4.31 12.95 -11.49
N GLY A 556 -5.61 12.72 -11.62
CA GLY A 556 -6.16 11.38 -11.82
C GLY A 556 -5.69 10.72 -13.11
N SER A 557 -5.35 11.52 -14.11
CA SER A 557 -4.76 11.04 -15.37
C SER A 557 -3.48 10.22 -15.16
N MET A 558 -2.68 10.54 -14.12
CA MET A 558 -1.47 9.81 -13.74
C MET A 558 -1.75 8.39 -13.21
N PHE A 559 -2.99 8.09 -12.82
CA PHE A 559 -3.39 6.80 -12.23
C PHE A 559 -4.34 6.02 -13.13
N SER A 560 -4.67 6.55 -14.29
CA SER A 560 -5.60 5.92 -15.23
C SER A 560 -5.02 4.62 -15.78
N ALA A 561 -5.80 3.55 -15.71
CA ALA A 561 -5.37 2.23 -16.11
C ALA A 561 -5.15 2.08 -17.62
N ASN A 562 -5.83 2.90 -18.43
CA ASN A 562 -5.72 2.97 -19.88
C ASN A 562 -6.07 4.37 -20.40
N ASP A 563 -5.94 4.58 -21.71
CA ASP A 563 -6.19 5.88 -22.33
C ASP A 563 -7.67 6.27 -22.30
N GLU A 564 -8.60 5.33 -22.38
CA GLU A 564 -10.04 5.59 -22.28
C GLU A 564 -10.36 6.22 -20.91
N VAL A 565 -9.93 5.60 -19.81
CA VAL A 565 -10.10 6.14 -18.45
C VAL A 565 -9.41 7.49 -18.30
N ARG A 566 -8.23 7.66 -18.91
CA ARG A 566 -7.49 8.92 -18.87
C ARG A 566 -8.26 10.06 -19.52
N GLN A 567 -8.84 9.81 -20.69
CA GLN A 567 -9.56 10.82 -21.47
C GLN A 567 -10.95 11.11 -20.89
N GLU A 568 -11.67 10.08 -20.43
CA GLU A 568 -13.06 10.25 -19.98
C GLU A 568 -13.16 10.76 -18.55
N ASP A 569 -12.33 10.23 -17.64
CA ASP A 569 -12.47 10.46 -16.20
C ASP A 569 -11.21 10.98 -15.49
N GLY A 570 -10.00 10.72 -16.04
CA GLY A 570 -8.75 11.01 -15.36
C GLY A 570 -8.60 12.48 -14.93
N TRP A 571 -9.06 13.41 -15.74
CA TRP A 571 -9.01 14.84 -15.49
C TRP A 571 -9.92 15.31 -14.35
N ARG A 572 -10.94 14.51 -13.98
CA ARG A 572 -11.90 14.85 -12.92
C ARG A 572 -11.33 14.75 -11.52
N TYR A 573 -10.18 14.07 -11.35
CA TYR A 573 -9.72 13.69 -10.03
C TYR A 573 -8.33 14.23 -9.71
N GLN A 574 -8.10 14.41 -8.41
CA GLN A 574 -6.82 14.78 -7.82
C GLN A 574 -6.51 13.85 -6.65
N ARG A 575 -5.28 13.36 -6.56
CA ARG A 575 -4.78 12.64 -5.39
C ARG A 575 -3.94 13.58 -4.53
N ILE A 576 -4.32 13.71 -3.26
CA ILE A 576 -3.58 14.47 -2.25
C ILE A 576 -2.98 13.49 -1.24
N CYS A 577 -1.69 13.59 -0.96
CA CYS A 577 -0.99 12.76 0.01
C CYS A 577 -0.85 13.51 1.34
N PHE A 578 -1.29 12.90 2.45
CA PHE A 578 -1.11 13.45 3.80
C PHE A 578 0.06 12.83 4.56
N ALA A 579 0.88 12.02 3.88
CA ALA A 579 1.91 11.21 4.52
C ALA A 579 3.32 11.79 4.39
N ALA A 580 3.66 12.38 3.22
CA ALA A 580 5.04 12.68 2.85
C ALA A 580 5.67 13.85 3.61
N GLU A 581 4.89 14.90 3.84
CA GLU A 581 5.36 16.13 4.48
C GLU A 581 5.36 16.06 6.01
N GLU A 582 6.07 16.97 6.67
CA GLU A 582 5.94 17.19 8.11
C GLU A 582 4.52 17.63 8.46
N GLU A 583 4.07 17.32 9.67
CA GLU A 583 2.65 17.51 10.07
C GLU A 583 2.17 18.96 9.90
N GLY A 584 2.99 19.94 10.24
CA GLY A 584 2.67 21.37 10.04
C GLY A 584 2.59 21.76 8.57
N ASN A 585 3.43 21.19 7.72
CA ASN A 585 3.39 21.41 6.27
C ASN A 585 2.15 20.77 5.62
N VAL A 586 1.65 19.65 6.15
CA VAL A 586 0.41 19.03 5.66
C VAL A 586 -0.78 19.96 5.82
N ASP A 587 -0.90 20.64 6.96
CA ASP A 587 -1.95 21.61 7.19
C ASP A 587 -1.83 22.82 6.27
N LEU A 588 -0.63 23.40 6.19
CA LEU A 588 -0.34 24.54 5.30
C LEU A 588 -0.61 24.19 3.83
N ALA A 589 -0.25 22.98 3.39
CA ALA A 589 -0.52 22.52 2.03
C ALA A 589 -2.02 22.38 1.77
N ALA A 590 -2.79 21.89 2.73
CA ALA A 590 -4.25 21.82 2.62
C ALA A 590 -4.89 23.21 2.52
N GLU A 591 -4.46 24.17 3.33
CA GLU A 591 -4.92 25.57 3.29
C GLU A 591 -4.59 26.22 1.92
N ARG A 592 -3.35 26.05 1.44
CA ARG A 592 -2.90 26.57 0.14
C ARG A 592 -3.65 25.92 -1.02
N PHE A 593 -3.95 24.63 -0.93
CA PHE A 593 -4.75 23.93 -1.94
C PHE A 593 -6.16 24.51 -1.99
N VAL A 594 -6.82 24.66 -0.86
CA VAL A 594 -8.18 25.25 -0.77
C VAL A 594 -8.20 26.66 -1.34
N GLU A 595 -7.26 27.52 -0.95
CA GLU A 595 -7.20 28.90 -1.45
C GLU A 595 -6.85 28.92 -2.94
N GLY A 596 -5.93 28.07 -3.39
CA GLY A 596 -5.55 27.97 -4.80
C GLY A 596 -6.72 27.55 -5.69
N VAL A 597 -7.47 26.52 -5.28
CA VAL A 597 -8.67 26.09 -6.01
C VAL A 597 -9.72 27.19 -6.02
N ARG A 598 -9.99 27.82 -4.87
CA ARG A 598 -10.95 28.92 -4.80
C ARG A 598 -10.60 30.08 -5.75
N ARG A 599 -9.35 30.52 -5.75
CA ARG A 599 -8.86 31.56 -6.63
C ARG A 599 -8.88 31.18 -8.10
N PHE A 600 -8.66 29.90 -8.40
CA PHE A 600 -8.77 29.42 -9.77
C PHE A 600 -10.19 29.58 -10.32
N TRP A 601 -11.24 29.30 -9.51
CA TRP A 601 -12.63 29.55 -9.90
C TRP A 601 -13.02 31.04 -10.00
N GLU A 602 -12.18 31.95 -9.54
CA GLU A 602 -12.34 33.41 -9.74
C GLU A 602 -11.73 33.88 -11.09
N VAL A 603 -10.97 33.01 -11.79
CA VAL A 603 -10.36 33.34 -13.08
C VAL A 603 -11.43 33.32 -14.17
N THR A 604 -11.62 34.50 -14.82
CA THR A 604 -12.55 34.71 -15.94
C THR A 604 -11.84 35.09 -17.22
N ASP A 605 -10.52 35.29 -17.19
CA ASP A 605 -9.71 35.63 -18.36
C ASP A 605 -9.10 34.36 -18.95
N VAL A 606 -9.47 34.08 -20.20
CA VAL A 606 -8.99 32.93 -20.98
C VAL A 606 -7.47 32.97 -21.18
N GLU A 607 -6.86 34.16 -21.27
CA GLU A 607 -5.43 34.33 -21.49
C GLU A 607 -4.59 33.82 -20.29
N VAL A 608 -5.12 33.94 -19.08
CA VAL A 608 -4.48 33.37 -17.88
C VAL A 608 -4.35 31.85 -18.00
N VAL A 609 -5.45 31.17 -18.39
CA VAL A 609 -5.45 29.71 -18.56
C VAL A 609 -4.55 29.29 -19.73
N ARG A 610 -4.57 30.05 -20.84
CA ARG A 610 -3.71 29.80 -22.00
C ARG A 610 -2.22 29.87 -21.63
N LYS A 611 -1.83 30.85 -20.81
CA LYS A 611 -0.45 30.98 -20.33
C LYS A 611 -0.04 29.78 -19.48
N LEU A 612 -0.89 29.35 -18.55
CA LEU A 612 -0.63 28.18 -17.71
C LEU A 612 -0.45 26.90 -18.55
N LEU A 613 -1.27 26.72 -19.58
CA LEU A 613 -1.15 25.58 -20.50
C LEU A 613 0.14 25.66 -21.34
N GLY A 614 0.60 26.86 -21.68
CA GLY A 614 1.87 27.06 -22.39
C GLY A 614 3.11 26.65 -21.60
N GLU A 615 3.03 26.60 -20.26
CA GLU A 615 4.11 26.14 -19.39
C GLU A 615 4.26 24.60 -19.39
N LEU A 616 3.31 23.86 -19.97
CA LEU A 616 3.32 22.39 -20.05
C LEU A 616 4.02 21.84 -21.31
N GLY A 617 4.49 22.71 -22.24
CA GLY A 617 5.08 22.28 -23.51
C GLY A 617 4.08 21.66 -24.50
N PRO A 618 4.53 21.31 -25.72
CA PRO A 618 3.65 20.85 -26.82
C PRO A 618 2.98 19.49 -26.59
N SER A 619 3.49 18.67 -25.69
CA SER A 619 2.95 17.35 -25.36
C SER A 619 1.98 17.35 -24.16
N GLY A 620 1.75 18.51 -23.52
CA GLY A 620 1.04 18.57 -22.24
C GLY A 620 1.81 17.94 -21.07
N GLU A 621 3.04 17.53 -21.31
CA GLU A 621 4.01 17.14 -20.31
C GLU A 621 4.79 18.38 -19.88
N VAL A 622 5.07 18.50 -18.61
CA VAL A 622 5.97 19.55 -18.10
C VAL A 622 7.31 19.32 -18.78
N GLU A 623 7.74 20.23 -19.67
CA GLU A 623 9.12 20.22 -20.12
C GLU A 623 9.99 20.33 -18.87
N ALA A 624 10.61 19.20 -18.52
CA ALA A 624 11.54 19.15 -17.42
C ALA A 624 12.62 20.19 -17.72
N LEU A 625 12.67 21.24 -16.93
CA LEU A 625 13.79 22.16 -16.91
C LEU A 625 15.03 21.31 -16.68
N GLU A 626 15.82 21.08 -17.75
CA GLU A 626 16.93 20.12 -17.79
C GLU A 626 18.02 20.35 -16.72
N GLU A 627 18.01 21.47 -16.03
CA GLU A 627 19.00 21.81 -14.99
C GLU A 627 18.54 21.61 -13.53
N GLY A 628 17.26 21.27 -13.26
CA GLY A 628 16.73 21.11 -11.90
C GLY A 628 16.24 19.71 -11.52
N VAL A 629 16.05 18.82 -12.48
CA VAL A 629 15.34 17.55 -12.30
C VAL A 629 16.20 16.41 -11.73
N SER A 630 17.52 16.52 -11.79
CA SER A 630 18.40 15.50 -11.18
C SER A 630 18.26 15.39 -9.65
N SER A 631 17.80 16.45 -8.98
CA SER A 631 17.54 16.43 -7.53
C SER A 631 16.10 16.09 -7.16
N LEU A 632 15.11 16.34 -8.05
CA LEU A 632 13.69 16.06 -7.80
C LEU A 632 13.32 14.60 -8.07
N GLY A 633 14.04 13.90 -8.94
CA GLY A 633 13.82 12.47 -9.22
C GLY A 633 13.99 11.55 -8.01
N TRP A 634 14.60 12.02 -6.93
CA TRP A 634 14.80 11.27 -5.69
C TRP A 634 13.57 11.25 -4.76
N TYR A 635 12.58 12.14 -4.96
CA TYR A 635 11.41 12.27 -4.10
C TYR A 635 10.08 11.81 -4.71
N MET A 636 10.05 11.48 -6.00
CA MET A 636 8.82 11.09 -6.71
C MET A 636 8.62 9.58 -6.84
N GLY A 637 9.28 8.80 -6.03
CA GLY A 637 9.08 7.37 -5.94
C GLY A 637 7.87 7.00 -5.08
N CYS A 638 6.82 6.51 -5.71
CA CYS A 638 5.60 5.86 -5.20
C CYS A 638 4.37 6.71 -5.19
#